data_938b2cb66ce8332f23651ff31b0407fe
#
_entry.id   938b2cb66ce8332f23651ff31b0407fe
#
_cell.length_a   1.000
_cell.length_b   1.000
_cell.length_c   1.000
_cell.angle_alpha   90.00
_cell.angle_beta   90.00
_cell.angle_gamma   90.00
#
_symmetry.space_group_name_H-M   'P 1'
#
loop_
_entity.id
_entity.type
_entity.pdbx_description
1 polymer ?
#
loop_
_entity_poly.entity_id
_entity_poly.type
_entity_poly.pdbx_seq_one_letter_code
_entity_poly.pdbx_strand_id
1 'polypeptide(L)'
;MMRRETGRQGEQQMKRRGYEERGRQGERRKIFSSSHHLILFSSTFLLLLLAACAPTPVSPTPVSPAALTGTETSVSPTVSPTATLTPPPPSPTSTPLPPDAVSVFFLSAEDNGYQHLFAYAPGVLPLTRLTSGAWDDITPALSPDGTKLAFASSRNEYFDLYLLDLQTGQVSRLTDSPAYDASPAWSPDGQWIVYETYIENNFEIAVLSTSAAGQGARLTTNPASDQNPTWAPGGRQIAFASDRSGEEEIWVANLDTPGENRFQNVSNNPQMSETHPVWSPDGRYLAWDAASLTQPSQVMRWDSAAPTTPASAIAPGAAPVWNQDGGQVAARLQDPNLDYLVAYNLQGQITQSPLALRQIRSIVWRSIPIHSLPQAFSRFAAQPTPLFVPQTQPPQENLPERAILVALEGLNAPEALLHDSVDESFNALRARVSVETGWDTLASLENAYTPLTTHLDPGRGDSWLYTGRAFDINAIPLNVGWIYIQREDYNGQTYWRIYLRAQSQDGGQGEPLRARPWDMNARYDLNPLNYEQGGQLMKNIPAGYWIDLTRLARAYEWQRAPAQTNWRTYFKGALFNEFIQPGGLSWRAAMLQLYPAEILITPTVIIPPTRTFTPTPTGYRYKTPTPTVTFTPTLRPTFTPEP
;
A
#
# COMPACT_ATOMS: atom_id res chain seq x y z
N MET A 1 59.67 35.09 11.29
CA MET A 1 60.27 33.75 11.29
C MET A 1 59.93 33.05 12.59
N MET A 2 58.78 32.43 12.72
CA MET A 2 58.34 31.54 13.79
C MET A 2 56.84 31.33 13.68
N ARG A 3 56.43 30.39 12.81
CA ARG A 3 55.09 29.79 12.76
C ARG A 3 55.04 28.75 11.65
N ARG A 4 55.69 27.59 11.86
CA ARG A 4 55.55 26.39 11.01
C ARG A 4 56.24 25.18 11.67
N GLU A 5 55.77 24.76 12.86
CA GLU A 5 56.23 23.48 13.45
C GLU A 5 55.21 22.70 14.27
N THR A 6 53.96 23.14 14.37
CA THR A 6 52.95 22.42 15.17
C THR A 6 52.01 21.53 14.36
N GLY A 7 52.20 21.38 13.02
CA GLY A 7 51.32 20.59 12.13
C GLY A 7 51.75 19.14 11.88
N ARG A 8 52.95 18.74 12.24
CA ARG A 8 53.49 17.40 11.85
C ARG A 8 53.43 16.33 12.96
N GLN A 9 53.15 16.67 14.19
CA GLN A 9 53.04 15.68 15.29
C GLN A 9 51.63 15.09 15.50
N GLY A 10 50.57 15.72 14.97
CA GLY A 10 49.19 15.21 15.05
C GLY A 10 48.90 14.07 14.08
N GLU A 11 49.53 14.08 12.93
CA GLU A 11 49.26 13.08 11.86
C GLU A 11 49.94 11.72 12.11
N GLN A 12 51.02 11.68 12.87
CA GLN A 12 51.72 10.42 13.19
C GLN A 12 51.09 9.64 14.35
N GLN A 13 50.30 10.28 15.21
CA GLN A 13 49.59 9.58 16.28
C GLN A 13 48.27 8.96 15.79
N MET A 14 47.60 9.50 14.79
CA MET A 14 46.41 8.87 14.20
C MET A 14 46.71 7.65 13.33
N LYS A 15 47.88 7.59 12.69
CA LYS A 15 48.28 6.40 11.91
C LYS A 15 48.74 5.22 12.75
N ARG A 16 49.11 5.41 14.02
CA ARG A 16 49.49 4.30 14.92
C ARG A 16 48.30 3.64 15.61
N ARG A 17 47.18 4.35 15.84
CA ARG A 17 45.96 3.74 16.35
C ARG A 17 45.16 2.90 15.35
N GLY A 18 45.30 3.14 14.08
CA GLY A 18 44.60 2.36 13.03
C GLY A 18 45.23 1.01 12.70
N TYR A 19 46.44 0.74 13.17
CA TYR A 19 47.13 -0.55 12.95
C TYR A 19 46.99 -1.54 14.10
N GLU A 20 46.68 -1.11 15.30
CA GLU A 20 46.50 -2.03 16.45
C GLU A 20 45.11 -2.64 16.55
N GLU A 21 44.06 -2.04 15.96
CA GLU A 21 42.71 -2.65 15.90
C GLU A 21 42.52 -3.69 14.79
N ARG A 22 43.36 -3.71 13.75
CA ARG A 22 43.28 -4.75 12.70
C ARG A 22 44.02 -6.05 13.05
N GLY A 23 44.84 -6.08 14.10
CA GLY A 23 45.58 -7.26 14.54
C GLY A 23 44.78 -8.22 15.42
N ARG A 24 43.62 -7.81 15.98
CA ARG A 24 42.84 -8.63 16.92
C ARG A 24 41.62 -9.33 16.31
N GLN A 25 41.29 -9.08 15.06
CA GLN A 25 40.19 -9.78 14.38
C GLN A 25 40.62 -10.92 13.46
N GLY A 26 41.93 -11.17 13.35
CA GLY A 26 42.52 -12.22 12.48
C GLY A 26 42.68 -13.61 13.12
N GLU A 27 42.53 -13.77 14.43
CA GLU A 27 42.87 -15.03 15.12
C GLU A 27 41.70 -15.89 15.61
N ARG A 28 40.45 -15.59 15.23
CA ARG A 28 39.29 -16.44 15.61
C ARG A 28 38.58 -17.19 14.46
N ARG A 29 39.27 -17.40 13.33
CA ARG A 29 38.71 -18.24 12.25
C ARG A 29 39.76 -19.19 11.67
N LYS A 30 40.24 -20.12 12.49
CA LYS A 30 40.90 -21.35 12.00
C LYS A 30 40.69 -22.44 13.04
N ILE A 31 39.60 -23.14 12.99
CA ILE A 31 39.40 -24.54 13.38
C ILE A 31 37.99 -24.90 12.86
N PHE A 32 37.97 -25.63 11.79
CA PHE A 32 37.06 -26.67 11.32
C PHE A 32 37.06 -26.67 9.78
N SER A 33 38.05 -27.38 9.27
CA SER A 33 38.04 -27.89 7.91
C SER A 33 38.60 -29.30 7.99
N SER A 34 37.77 -30.26 7.75
CA SER A 34 37.96 -31.50 7.04
C SER A 34 36.91 -32.54 7.49
N SER A 35 36.05 -32.97 6.59
CA SER A 35 36.23 -34.25 5.92
C SER A 35 35.10 -34.44 4.91
N HIS A 36 35.48 -34.68 3.69
CA HIS A 36 34.66 -35.30 2.65
C HIS A 36 34.16 -36.67 3.09
N HIS A 37 32.90 -37.01 2.81
CA HIS A 37 32.55 -38.27 2.21
C HIS A 37 31.24 -38.18 1.41
N LEU A 38 31.42 -38.39 0.14
CA LEU A 38 30.43 -38.77 -0.87
C LEU A 38 29.77 -40.09 -0.47
N ILE A 39 28.44 -40.14 -0.41
CA ILE A 39 27.70 -41.40 -0.60
C ILE A 39 26.44 -41.08 -1.41
N LEU A 40 26.47 -41.48 -2.68
CA LEU A 40 25.33 -41.81 -3.52
C LEU A 40 24.76 -43.19 -3.06
N PHE A 41 23.45 -43.28 -2.83
CA PHE A 41 22.67 -44.51 -3.02
C PHE A 41 21.19 -44.12 -3.19
N SER A 42 20.68 -44.25 -4.33
CA SER A 42 19.81 -45.17 -5.02
C SER A 42 18.55 -45.60 -4.26
N SER A 43 17.44 -45.27 -4.90
CA SER A 43 16.05 -45.73 -4.76
C SER A 43 15.88 -47.23 -4.36
N THR A 44 14.78 -47.51 -3.72
CA THR A 44 13.71 -48.48 -4.02
C THR A 44 13.16 -49.19 -2.79
N PHE A 45 11.82 -49.22 -2.70
CA PHE A 45 10.98 -50.26 -2.11
C PHE A 45 11.11 -50.60 -0.60
N LEU A 46 10.04 -50.28 0.16
CA LEU A 46 9.31 -51.32 0.88
C LEU A 46 7.92 -50.84 1.33
N LEU A 47 6.88 -51.29 0.67
CA LEU A 47 5.53 -51.46 1.20
C LEU A 47 5.55 -52.61 2.18
N LEU A 48 5.14 -52.40 3.43
CA LEU A 48 4.64 -53.49 4.28
C LEU A 48 3.60 -52.99 5.28
N LEU A 49 2.44 -53.59 5.16
CA LEU A 49 1.28 -53.62 6.02
C LEU A 49 1.60 -53.59 7.53
N LEU A 50 0.84 -52.77 8.27
CA LEU A 50 0.35 -53.13 9.59
C LEU A 50 -1.10 -52.65 9.73
N ALA A 51 -1.98 -53.61 9.75
CA ALA A 51 -3.39 -53.51 10.05
C ALA A 51 -3.61 -53.48 11.57
N ALA A 52 -4.72 -52.85 11.94
CA ALA A 52 -5.50 -53.08 13.15
C ALA A 52 -5.01 -52.53 14.49
N CYS A 53 -5.74 -51.50 14.96
CA CYS A 53 -6.55 -51.58 16.19
C CYS A 53 -7.36 -50.29 16.32
N ALA A 54 -8.62 -50.35 15.95
CA ALA A 54 -9.64 -49.37 16.34
C ALA A 54 -10.21 -49.77 17.70
N PRO A 55 -10.36 -48.84 18.66
CA PRO A 55 -11.15 -49.15 19.85
C PRO A 55 -12.66 -48.94 19.54
N THR A 56 -13.43 -49.95 19.88
CA THR A 56 -14.90 -49.98 19.86
C THR A 56 -15.50 -48.95 20.81
N PRO A 57 -16.66 -48.31 20.46
CA PRO A 57 -17.34 -47.43 21.37
C PRO A 57 -18.09 -48.22 22.44
N VAL A 58 -17.84 -47.92 23.70
CA VAL A 58 -18.58 -48.44 24.86
C VAL A 58 -19.79 -47.52 25.10
N SER A 59 -21.00 -48.07 24.97
CA SER A 59 -22.25 -47.41 25.36
C SER A 59 -22.34 -47.28 26.88
N PRO A 60 -22.77 -46.13 27.41
CA PRO A 60 -23.03 -46.03 28.84
C PRO A 60 -24.41 -46.62 29.20
N THR A 61 -24.40 -47.55 30.16
CA THR A 61 -25.58 -48.06 30.85
C THR A 61 -26.18 -46.97 31.76
N PRO A 62 -27.52 -46.88 31.89
CA PRO A 62 -28.16 -45.93 32.77
C PRO A 62 -28.09 -46.35 34.24
N VAL A 63 -27.57 -45.46 35.08
CA VAL A 63 -27.60 -45.61 36.54
C VAL A 63 -28.83 -44.84 37.07
N SER A 64 -29.67 -45.55 37.79
CA SER A 64 -30.88 -45.06 38.50
C SER A 64 -30.51 -44.11 39.66
N PRO A 65 -31.23 -43.01 39.92
CA PRO A 65 -30.89 -42.09 40.99
C PRO A 65 -31.28 -42.62 42.38
N ALA A 66 -30.33 -42.65 43.28
CA ALA A 66 -30.59 -42.80 44.73
C ALA A 66 -30.98 -41.42 45.31
N ALA A 67 -32.10 -41.38 45.98
CA ALA A 67 -32.61 -40.21 46.71
C ALA A 67 -31.71 -39.88 47.90
N LEU A 68 -31.21 -38.65 47.96
CA LEU A 68 -30.66 -38.04 49.17
C LEU A 68 -31.50 -36.80 49.51
N THR A 69 -32.25 -36.92 50.60
CA THR A 69 -32.91 -35.82 51.29
C THR A 69 -31.88 -34.86 51.89
N GLY A 70 -31.80 -33.65 51.38
CA GLY A 70 -31.01 -32.55 51.94
C GLY A 70 -31.87 -31.31 52.07
N THR A 71 -31.90 -30.80 53.27
CA THR A 71 -32.68 -29.67 53.78
C THR A 71 -32.45 -28.39 52.97
N GLU A 72 -33.52 -27.81 52.43
CA GLU A 72 -33.53 -26.49 51.80
C GLU A 72 -33.29 -25.39 52.83
N THR A 73 -32.17 -24.73 52.74
CA THR A 73 -31.95 -23.42 53.39
C THR A 73 -32.28 -22.35 52.34
N SER A 74 -33.41 -21.69 52.50
CA SER A 74 -33.81 -20.56 51.63
C SER A 74 -32.86 -19.38 51.82
N VAL A 75 -32.03 -19.14 50.82
CA VAL A 75 -31.26 -17.90 50.70
C VAL A 75 -32.11 -16.94 49.85
N SER A 76 -32.59 -15.86 50.48
CA SER A 76 -33.26 -14.75 49.80
C SER A 76 -32.34 -14.18 48.70
N PRO A 77 -32.83 -13.88 47.50
CA PRO A 77 -32.02 -13.22 46.46
C PRO A 77 -31.68 -11.81 46.93
N THR A 78 -30.41 -11.57 47.14
CA THR A 78 -29.84 -10.21 47.33
C THR A 78 -30.11 -9.45 46.02
N VAL A 79 -30.97 -8.46 46.08
CA VAL A 79 -31.23 -7.53 45.00
C VAL A 79 -29.93 -6.79 44.69
N SER A 80 -29.31 -7.09 43.56
CA SER A 80 -28.24 -6.27 43.01
C SER A 80 -28.73 -4.83 42.84
N PRO A 81 -27.96 -3.82 43.22
CA PRO A 81 -28.35 -2.44 43.03
C PRO A 81 -28.58 -2.20 41.52
N THR A 82 -29.78 -1.79 41.18
CA THR A 82 -30.14 -1.29 39.87
C THR A 82 -29.18 -0.16 39.53
N ALA A 83 -28.31 -0.36 38.53
CA ALA A 83 -27.44 0.70 38.04
C ALA A 83 -28.35 1.85 37.60
N THR A 84 -28.32 2.93 38.33
CA THR A 84 -28.97 4.19 37.97
C THR A 84 -28.33 4.65 36.68
N LEU A 85 -29.07 4.62 35.57
CA LEU A 85 -28.63 5.18 34.29
C LEU A 85 -28.32 6.66 34.54
N THR A 86 -27.06 7.02 34.65
CA THR A 86 -26.63 8.41 34.58
C THR A 86 -27.07 8.94 33.21
N PRO A 87 -27.77 10.10 33.13
CA PRO A 87 -28.08 10.69 31.84
C PRO A 87 -26.80 10.85 31.03
N PRO A 88 -26.87 10.66 29.68
CA PRO A 88 -25.69 10.85 28.84
C PRO A 88 -25.11 12.23 29.09
N PRO A 89 -23.75 12.38 29.13
CA PRO A 89 -23.16 13.69 29.23
C PRO A 89 -23.68 14.56 28.09
N PRO A 90 -23.95 15.86 28.33
CA PRO A 90 -24.39 16.75 27.27
C PRO A 90 -23.42 16.66 26.11
N SER A 91 -23.96 16.63 24.89
CA SER A 91 -23.15 16.73 23.66
C SER A 91 -22.13 17.85 23.83
N PRO A 92 -20.85 17.63 23.53
CA PRO A 92 -19.84 18.67 23.70
C PRO A 92 -20.30 19.91 22.91
N THR A 93 -20.61 20.97 23.64
CA THR A 93 -20.86 22.27 23.04
C THR A 93 -19.57 22.65 22.34
N SER A 94 -19.59 22.87 21.05
CA SER A 94 -18.42 23.29 20.28
C SER A 94 -17.81 24.52 20.97
N THR A 95 -16.64 24.34 21.57
CA THR A 95 -15.91 25.47 22.15
C THR A 95 -15.68 26.48 21.02
N PRO A 96 -16.07 27.76 21.19
CA PRO A 96 -15.83 28.77 20.18
C PRO A 96 -14.35 28.78 19.84
N LEU A 97 -14.04 28.72 18.55
CA LEU A 97 -12.65 28.78 18.06
C LEU A 97 -12.02 30.10 18.53
N PRO A 98 -10.75 30.08 18.97
CA PRO A 98 -9.99 31.30 19.18
C PRO A 98 -10.05 32.17 17.92
N PRO A 99 -10.09 33.51 18.06
CA PRO A 99 -10.19 34.42 16.90
C PRO A 99 -8.99 34.35 15.95
N ASP A 100 -7.88 33.75 16.38
CA ASP A 100 -6.65 33.50 15.64
C ASP A 100 -6.50 32.05 15.15
N ALA A 101 -7.55 31.23 15.26
CA ALA A 101 -7.52 29.86 14.79
C ALA A 101 -7.44 29.81 13.26
N VAL A 102 -6.52 29.03 12.76
CA VAL A 102 -6.29 28.77 11.33
C VAL A 102 -6.65 27.33 11.00
N SER A 103 -7.29 27.14 9.87
CA SER A 103 -7.64 25.83 9.33
C SER A 103 -6.38 25.13 8.80
N VAL A 104 -5.97 24.05 9.45
CA VAL A 104 -4.72 23.32 9.17
C VAL A 104 -5.02 21.88 8.76
N PHE A 105 -4.37 21.43 7.72
CA PHE A 105 -4.28 20.04 7.36
C PHE A 105 -3.08 19.39 8.05
N PHE A 106 -3.30 18.29 8.77
CA PHE A 106 -2.27 17.37 9.18
C PHE A 106 -2.36 16.15 8.27
N LEU A 107 -1.25 15.73 7.71
CA LEU A 107 -1.26 14.63 6.74
C LEU A 107 0.02 13.81 6.84
N SER A 108 -0.06 12.55 6.40
CA SER A 108 1.12 11.74 6.12
C SER A 108 1.36 11.69 4.62
N ALA A 109 2.61 11.92 4.23
CA ALA A 109 3.05 11.89 2.83
C ALA A 109 4.48 11.36 2.73
N GLU A 110 4.82 10.84 1.56
CA GLU A 110 6.16 10.33 1.28
C GLU A 110 7.16 11.48 1.17
N ASP A 111 8.26 11.33 1.88
CA ASP A 111 9.44 12.18 1.78
C ASP A 111 10.69 11.36 2.07
N ASN A 112 11.64 11.40 1.13
CA ASN A 112 12.89 10.67 1.24
C ASN A 112 12.72 9.16 1.49
N GLY A 113 11.75 8.54 0.81
CA GLY A 113 11.51 7.10 0.85
C GLY A 113 10.75 6.58 2.08
N TYR A 114 10.30 7.47 2.96
CA TYR A 114 9.49 7.17 4.13
C TYR A 114 8.27 8.06 4.22
N GLN A 115 7.25 7.60 4.95
CA GLN A 115 6.09 8.41 5.28
C GLN A 115 6.40 9.28 6.48
N HIS A 116 6.13 10.58 6.38
CA HIS A 116 6.27 11.53 7.49
C HIS A 116 5.02 12.36 7.68
N LEU A 117 4.87 12.91 8.89
CA LEU A 117 3.77 13.80 9.20
C LEU A 117 4.12 15.25 8.82
N PHE A 118 3.14 15.93 8.25
CA PHE A 118 3.23 17.33 7.84
C PHE A 118 2.03 18.12 8.33
N ALA A 119 2.23 19.43 8.51
CA ALA A 119 1.18 20.43 8.70
C ALA A 119 1.17 21.38 7.52
N TYR A 120 -0.03 21.77 7.05
CA TYR A 120 -0.21 22.67 5.92
C TYR A 120 -1.46 23.53 6.10
N ALA A 121 -1.35 24.86 5.89
CA ALA A 121 -2.51 25.74 5.81
C ALA A 121 -2.33 26.69 4.61
N PRO A 122 -3.24 26.65 3.61
CA PRO A 122 -3.12 27.46 2.41
C PRO A 122 -2.95 28.96 2.71
N GLY A 123 -1.88 29.55 2.18
CA GLY A 123 -1.59 30.99 2.35
C GLY A 123 -1.07 31.40 3.74
N VAL A 124 -1.08 30.51 4.73
CA VAL A 124 -0.70 30.84 6.12
C VAL A 124 0.50 30.01 6.60
N LEU A 125 0.42 28.69 6.46
CA LEU A 125 1.49 27.77 6.86
C LEU A 125 1.93 26.97 5.64
N PRO A 126 3.18 27.15 5.16
CA PRO A 126 3.72 26.29 4.10
C PRO A 126 3.79 24.85 4.59
N LEU A 127 3.93 23.90 3.68
CA LEU A 127 4.11 22.49 4.04
C LEU A 127 5.26 22.36 5.02
N THR A 128 4.96 21.98 6.26
CA THR A 128 5.90 21.95 7.39
C THR A 128 6.00 20.53 7.90
N ARG A 129 7.21 19.99 7.89
CA ARG A 129 7.48 18.64 8.41
C ARG A 129 7.38 18.61 9.92
N LEU A 130 6.66 17.63 10.47
CA LEU A 130 6.49 17.40 11.90
C LEU A 130 7.35 16.24 12.41
N THR A 131 7.58 15.22 11.58
CA THR A 131 8.39 14.05 11.94
C THR A 131 9.46 13.76 10.90
N SER A 132 10.49 13.01 11.29
CA SER A 132 11.60 12.62 10.42
C SER A 132 12.27 11.35 10.96
N GLY A 133 12.92 10.59 10.08
CA GLY A 133 13.66 9.38 10.44
C GLY A 133 13.64 8.36 9.30
N ALA A 134 14.29 7.23 9.52
CA ALA A 134 14.30 6.11 8.57
C ALA A 134 13.19 5.09 8.94
N TRP A 135 11.96 5.57 9.09
CA TRP A 135 10.75 4.82 9.42
C TRP A 135 9.51 5.54 8.91
N ASP A 136 8.40 4.82 8.86
CA ASP A 136 7.11 5.38 8.44
C ASP A 136 6.33 5.89 9.65
N ASP A 137 5.82 7.14 9.56
CA ASP A 137 4.85 7.77 10.46
C ASP A 137 3.57 8.03 9.67
N ILE A 138 2.45 7.41 10.08
CA ILE A 138 1.22 7.34 9.30
C ILE A 138 -0.01 7.62 10.15
N THR A 139 -1.16 7.82 9.51
CA THR A 139 -2.49 7.92 10.13
C THR A 139 -2.58 8.89 11.31
N PRO A 140 -2.22 10.20 11.14
CA PRO A 140 -2.35 11.17 12.21
C PRO A 140 -3.81 11.41 12.60
N ALA A 141 -4.06 11.65 13.90
CA ALA A 141 -5.32 12.06 14.46
C ALA A 141 -5.10 13.14 15.51
N LEU A 142 -5.73 14.32 15.34
CA LEU A 142 -5.58 15.43 16.27
C LEU A 142 -6.48 15.26 17.49
N SER A 143 -5.94 15.51 18.68
CA SER A 143 -6.70 15.53 19.93
C SER A 143 -7.80 16.62 19.92
N PRO A 144 -8.91 16.44 20.67
CA PRO A 144 -10.00 17.42 20.69
C PRO A 144 -9.58 18.83 21.10
N ASP A 145 -8.58 18.93 21.97
CA ASP A 145 -7.99 20.19 22.45
C ASP A 145 -6.96 20.80 21.47
N GLY A 146 -6.64 20.11 20.36
CA GLY A 146 -5.70 20.57 19.33
C GLY A 146 -4.23 20.57 19.74
N THR A 147 -3.86 19.95 20.88
CA THR A 147 -2.50 20.01 21.39
C THR A 147 -1.63 18.81 21.03
N LYS A 148 -2.21 17.68 20.67
CA LYS A 148 -1.50 16.42 20.41
C LYS A 148 -1.95 15.76 19.12
N LEU A 149 -1.01 15.13 18.39
CA LEU A 149 -1.30 14.20 17.32
C LEU A 149 -1.03 12.77 17.80
N ALA A 150 -2.05 11.91 17.76
CA ALA A 150 -1.87 10.47 17.78
C ALA A 150 -1.53 10.00 16.36
N PHE A 151 -0.64 9.03 16.23
CA PHE A 151 -0.25 8.48 14.92
C PHE A 151 0.37 7.10 15.07
N ALA A 152 0.41 6.32 14.00
CA ALA A 152 1.12 5.06 13.96
C ALA A 152 2.54 5.25 13.43
N SER A 153 3.51 4.52 13.98
CA SER A 153 4.92 4.62 13.60
C SER A 153 5.65 3.29 13.69
N SER A 154 6.49 3.00 12.70
CA SER A 154 7.36 1.82 12.68
C SER A 154 8.76 2.07 13.28
N ARG A 155 8.97 3.14 14.06
CA ARG A 155 10.27 3.56 14.60
C ARG A 155 10.93 2.58 15.58
N ASN A 156 10.17 1.65 16.14
CA ASN A 156 10.63 0.62 17.07
C ASN A 156 10.27 -0.79 16.56
N GLU A 157 10.57 -1.07 15.29
CA GLU A 157 10.36 -2.36 14.59
C GLU A 157 8.90 -2.64 14.21
N TYR A 158 7.95 -2.49 15.15
CA TYR A 158 6.53 -2.72 14.92
C TYR A 158 5.80 -1.39 14.74
N PHE A 159 4.66 -1.45 14.04
CA PHE A 159 3.77 -0.30 13.99
C PHE A 159 3.00 -0.18 15.30
N ASP A 160 3.36 0.81 16.07
CA ASP A 160 2.71 1.18 17.32
C ASP A 160 2.12 2.58 17.25
N LEU A 161 1.21 2.86 18.19
CA LEU A 161 0.68 4.20 18.36
C LEU A 161 1.60 5.07 19.19
N TYR A 162 1.74 6.32 18.74
CA TYR A 162 2.52 7.36 19.40
C TYR A 162 1.72 8.64 19.56
N LEU A 163 2.11 9.48 20.50
CA LEU A 163 1.64 10.87 20.67
C LEU A 163 2.78 11.83 20.35
N LEU A 164 2.51 12.77 19.46
CA LEU A 164 3.35 13.96 19.26
C LEU A 164 2.67 15.14 19.96
N ASP A 165 3.33 15.71 20.95
CA ASP A 165 2.90 16.96 21.56
C ASP A 165 3.27 18.13 20.64
N LEU A 166 2.26 18.86 20.15
CA LEU A 166 2.45 19.93 19.17
C LEU A 166 3.04 21.21 19.77
N GLN A 167 3.05 21.36 21.11
CA GLN A 167 3.65 22.51 21.79
C GLN A 167 5.14 22.29 22.06
N THR A 168 5.52 21.07 22.43
CA THR A 168 6.90 20.74 22.82
C THR A 168 7.69 20.01 21.75
N GLY A 169 7.01 19.37 20.78
CA GLY A 169 7.63 18.49 19.81
C GLY A 169 8.03 17.12 20.39
N GLN A 170 7.66 16.82 21.63
CA GLN A 170 7.98 15.54 22.27
C GLN A 170 7.10 14.42 21.72
N VAL A 171 7.72 13.25 21.47
CA VAL A 171 7.03 12.03 21.05
C VAL A 171 7.06 11.00 22.15
N SER A 172 5.91 10.42 22.48
CA SER A 172 5.76 9.33 23.45
C SER A 172 5.01 8.14 22.85
N ARG A 173 5.39 6.92 23.22
CA ARG A 173 4.76 5.67 22.75
C ARG A 173 3.51 5.37 23.58
N LEU A 174 2.43 4.94 22.95
CA LEU A 174 1.17 4.54 23.57
C LEU A 174 0.97 3.03 23.62
N THR A 175 1.27 2.33 22.52
CA THR A 175 1.21 0.86 22.46
C THR A 175 2.63 0.29 22.36
N ASP A 176 2.80 -0.95 22.83
CA ASP A 176 4.08 -1.67 22.83
C ASP A 176 3.76 -3.16 22.67
N SER A 177 3.48 -3.57 21.43
CA SER A 177 3.10 -4.94 21.10
C SER A 177 3.65 -5.33 19.73
N PRO A 178 3.79 -6.63 19.43
CA PRO A 178 4.15 -7.08 18.09
C PRO A 178 2.99 -6.99 17.09
N ALA A 179 1.82 -6.53 17.51
CA ALA A 179 0.69 -6.30 16.62
C ALA A 179 0.93 -5.05 15.76
N TYR A 180 0.28 -4.99 14.59
CA TYR A 180 0.21 -3.77 13.80
C TYR A 180 -0.90 -2.89 14.34
N ASP A 181 -0.57 -1.81 15.03
CA ASP A 181 -1.51 -0.85 15.60
C ASP A 181 -1.50 0.44 14.78
N ALA A 182 -2.67 0.84 14.22
CA ALA A 182 -2.75 2.02 13.35
C ALA A 182 -4.15 2.69 13.36
N SER A 183 -4.32 3.73 12.54
CA SER A 183 -5.57 4.45 12.34
C SER A 183 -6.24 4.92 13.64
N PRO A 184 -5.51 5.63 14.53
CA PRO A 184 -6.06 6.13 15.77
C PRO A 184 -7.15 7.18 15.52
N ALA A 185 -8.19 7.21 16.38
CA ALA A 185 -9.14 8.31 16.45
C ALA A 185 -9.51 8.60 17.91
N TRP A 186 -9.53 9.88 18.27
CA TRP A 186 -9.78 10.33 19.65
C TRP A 186 -11.26 10.27 20.00
N SER A 187 -11.55 9.89 21.25
CA SER A 187 -12.86 10.17 21.85
C SER A 187 -13.05 11.68 22.01
N PRO A 188 -14.30 12.18 21.98
CA PRO A 188 -14.57 13.62 22.10
C PRO A 188 -14.07 14.27 23.38
N ASP A 189 -13.97 13.49 24.47
CA ASP A 189 -13.44 13.93 25.78
C ASP A 189 -11.92 13.84 25.90
N GLY A 190 -11.24 13.30 24.84
CA GLY A 190 -9.80 13.14 24.82
C GLY A 190 -9.23 12.08 25.75
N GLN A 191 -10.08 11.28 26.42
CA GLN A 191 -9.64 10.28 27.39
C GLN A 191 -9.32 8.93 26.77
N TRP A 192 -9.81 8.66 25.56
CA TRP A 192 -9.68 7.39 24.86
C TRP A 192 -9.23 7.60 23.43
N ILE A 193 -8.56 6.57 22.89
CA ILE A 193 -8.26 6.42 21.47
C ILE A 193 -8.86 5.09 21.01
N VAL A 194 -9.64 5.12 19.94
CA VAL A 194 -10.02 3.93 19.18
C VAL A 194 -8.99 3.75 18.05
N TYR A 195 -8.63 2.53 17.73
CA TYR A 195 -7.64 2.22 16.71
C TYR A 195 -7.89 0.84 16.11
N GLU A 196 -7.30 0.56 14.97
CA GLU A 196 -7.26 -0.78 14.39
C GLU A 196 -5.99 -1.50 14.86
N THR A 197 -6.11 -2.81 15.09
CA THR A 197 -5.01 -3.68 15.47
C THR A 197 -5.06 -4.98 14.68
N TYR A 198 -3.92 -5.49 14.20
CA TYR A 198 -3.87 -6.73 13.45
C TYR A 198 -3.41 -7.86 14.35
N ILE A 199 -4.37 -8.69 14.77
CA ILE A 199 -4.18 -9.79 15.72
C ILE A 199 -4.73 -11.09 15.10
N GLU A 200 -4.00 -12.19 15.26
CA GLU A 200 -4.44 -13.51 14.79
C GLU A 200 -4.78 -13.55 13.29
N ASN A 201 -4.05 -12.77 12.49
CA ASN A 201 -4.26 -12.60 11.06
C ASN A 201 -5.57 -11.90 10.66
N ASN A 202 -6.13 -11.11 11.56
CA ASN A 202 -7.34 -10.33 11.32
C ASN A 202 -7.20 -8.90 11.85
N PHE A 203 -7.80 -7.94 11.15
CA PHE A 203 -7.96 -6.59 11.69
C PHE A 203 -9.15 -6.54 12.64
N GLU A 204 -8.93 -5.93 13.80
CA GLU A 204 -9.90 -5.73 14.85
C GLU A 204 -9.89 -4.28 15.32
N ILE A 205 -11.00 -3.79 15.83
CA ILE A 205 -11.09 -2.49 16.47
C ILE A 205 -10.84 -2.62 17.96
N ALA A 206 -9.94 -1.80 18.48
CA ALA A 206 -9.61 -1.74 19.90
C ALA A 206 -9.70 -0.29 20.41
N VAL A 207 -9.80 -0.14 21.72
CA VAL A 207 -9.77 1.16 22.42
C VAL A 207 -8.73 1.11 23.50
N LEU A 208 -8.05 2.24 23.74
CA LEU A 208 -7.10 2.39 24.84
C LEU A 208 -7.29 3.73 25.56
N SER A 209 -6.93 3.76 26.85
CA SER A 209 -6.93 4.98 27.66
C SER A 209 -5.67 5.81 27.38
N THR A 210 -5.84 7.13 27.24
CA THR A 210 -4.71 8.07 27.06
C THR A 210 -3.99 8.40 28.37
N SER A 211 -4.62 8.13 29.53
CA SER A 211 -4.09 8.44 30.87
C SER A 211 -3.47 7.24 31.57
N ALA A 212 -3.83 6.01 31.16
CA ALA A 212 -3.37 4.78 31.79
C ALA A 212 -2.81 3.83 30.72
N ALA A 213 -1.51 3.84 30.54
CA ALA A 213 -0.82 2.96 29.59
C ALA A 213 -1.20 1.49 29.82
N GLY A 214 -1.56 0.80 28.73
CA GLY A 214 -1.93 -0.61 28.75
C GLY A 214 -3.37 -0.92 29.19
N GLN A 215 -4.20 0.08 29.54
CA GLN A 215 -5.63 -0.14 29.75
C GLN A 215 -6.37 0.03 28.42
N GLY A 216 -6.71 -1.08 27.82
CA GLY A 216 -7.46 -1.13 26.56
C GLY A 216 -8.34 -2.36 26.49
N ALA A 217 -9.27 -2.38 25.53
CA ALA A 217 -10.13 -3.51 25.24
C ALA A 217 -10.42 -3.60 23.74
N ARG A 218 -10.53 -4.82 23.23
CA ARG A 218 -11.06 -5.04 21.87
C ARG A 218 -12.56 -4.74 21.84
N LEU A 219 -12.97 -4.00 20.84
CA LEU A 219 -14.38 -3.70 20.58
C LEU A 219 -15.00 -4.78 19.70
N THR A 220 -14.22 -5.29 18.75
CA THR A 220 -14.63 -6.33 17.80
C THR A 220 -13.84 -7.61 18.00
N THR A 221 -14.45 -8.75 17.67
CA THR A 221 -13.86 -10.09 17.76
C THR A 221 -14.46 -11.02 16.70
N ASN A 222 -15.11 -10.48 15.69
CA ASN A 222 -15.70 -11.20 14.57
C ASN A 222 -14.57 -11.63 13.62
N PRO A 223 -14.67 -12.78 12.90
CA PRO A 223 -13.70 -13.17 11.89
C PRO A 223 -13.57 -12.21 10.69
N ALA A 224 -14.48 -11.25 10.56
CA ALA A 224 -14.42 -10.21 9.55
C ALA A 224 -13.30 -9.21 9.85
N SER A 225 -12.75 -8.62 8.79
CA SER A 225 -11.75 -7.57 8.89
C SER A 225 -12.43 -6.25 9.24
N ASP A 226 -12.11 -5.68 10.40
CA ASP A 226 -12.64 -4.42 10.90
C ASP A 226 -11.53 -3.35 10.91
N GLN A 227 -11.71 -2.25 10.16
CA GLN A 227 -10.65 -1.28 9.85
C GLN A 227 -11.15 0.17 9.95
N ASN A 228 -10.21 1.13 9.99
CA ASN A 228 -10.44 2.58 9.90
C ASN A 228 -11.50 3.10 10.87
N PRO A 229 -11.36 2.91 12.18
CA PRO A 229 -12.35 3.36 13.15
C PRO A 229 -12.37 4.88 13.27
N THR A 230 -13.56 5.44 13.54
CA THR A 230 -13.74 6.85 13.87
C THR A 230 -14.78 7.02 14.98
N TRP A 231 -14.51 7.92 15.92
CA TRP A 231 -15.39 8.18 17.04
C TRP A 231 -16.42 9.25 16.69
N ALA A 232 -17.71 8.99 16.98
CA ALA A 232 -18.74 10.00 16.80
C ALA A 232 -18.60 11.13 17.83
N PRO A 233 -18.91 12.40 17.48
CA PRO A 233 -18.82 13.54 18.40
C PRO A 233 -19.66 13.39 19.67
N GLY A 234 -20.74 12.60 19.62
CA GLY A 234 -21.56 12.28 20.80
C GLY A 234 -20.89 11.32 21.80
N GLY A 235 -19.75 10.74 21.47
CA GLY A 235 -18.98 9.85 22.35
C GLY A 235 -19.57 8.46 22.57
N ARG A 236 -20.73 8.14 21.95
CA ARG A 236 -21.46 6.88 22.19
C ARG A 236 -21.45 5.91 21.01
N GLN A 237 -20.84 6.29 19.90
CA GLN A 237 -20.80 5.50 18.68
C GLN A 237 -19.40 5.52 18.07
N ILE A 238 -19.01 4.41 17.46
CA ILE A 238 -17.78 4.26 16.68
C ILE A 238 -18.20 3.72 15.32
N ALA A 239 -17.83 4.42 14.23
CA ALA A 239 -18.00 3.92 12.88
C ALA A 239 -16.67 3.29 12.40
N PHE A 240 -16.76 2.26 11.57
CA PHE A 240 -15.60 1.53 11.02
C PHE A 240 -15.99 0.83 9.72
N ALA A 241 -15.04 0.44 8.91
CA ALA A 241 -15.23 -0.41 7.74
C ALA A 241 -15.15 -1.88 8.15
N SER A 242 -16.02 -2.73 7.59
CA SER A 242 -16.03 -4.17 7.89
C SER A 242 -16.53 -4.99 6.70
N ASP A 243 -15.91 -6.14 6.46
CA ASP A 243 -16.33 -7.08 5.42
C ASP A 243 -17.27 -8.20 5.94
N ARG A 244 -17.86 -8.02 7.13
CA ARG A 244 -18.77 -9.00 7.75
C ARG A 244 -20.05 -9.29 6.96
N SER A 245 -20.43 -8.43 6.03
CA SER A 245 -21.54 -8.60 5.07
C SER A 245 -21.11 -9.19 3.74
N GLY A 246 -19.80 -9.42 3.54
CA GLY A 246 -19.22 -10.00 2.33
C GLY A 246 -18.35 -9.02 1.52
N GLU A 247 -18.77 -7.77 1.39
CA GLU A 247 -17.98 -6.66 0.87
C GLU A 247 -17.65 -5.69 2.02
N GLU A 248 -16.62 -4.85 1.83
CA GLU A 248 -16.30 -3.80 2.81
C GLU A 248 -17.40 -2.75 2.82
N GLU A 249 -18.08 -2.62 3.94
CA GLU A 249 -19.18 -1.69 4.16
C GLU A 249 -18.99 -0.94 5.47
N ILE A 250 -19.73 0.17 5.64
CA ILE A 250 -19.61 1.01 6.83
C ILE A 250 -20.58 0.55 7.91
N TRP A 251 -20.00 0.22 9.06
CA TRP A 251 -20.71 -0.23 10.26
C TRP A 251 -20.57 0.78 11.39
N VAL A 252 -21.58 0.84 12.24
CA VAL A 252 -21.57 1.67 13.45
C VAL A 252 -21.81 0.79 14.66
N ALA A 253 -20.92 0.87 15.63
CA ALA A 253 -21.06 0.27 16.95
C ALA A 253 -21.68 1.27 17.93
N ASN A 254 -22.81 0.91 18.56
CA ASN A 254 -23.37 1.66 19.66
C ASN A 254 -22.80 1.12 20.99
N LEU A 255 -22.06 1.95 21.71
CA LEU A 255 -21.39 1.56 22.94
C LEU A 255 -22.33 1.32 24.12
N ASP A 256 -23.58 1.77 24.05
CA ASP A 256 -24.62 1.53 25.08
C ASP A 256 -25.32 0.18 24.90
N THR A 257 -25.18 -0.45 23.76
CA THR A 257 -25.83 -1.73 23.44
C THR A 257 -24.82 -2.87 23.66
N PRO A 258 -25.12 -3.87 24.48
CA PRO A 258 -24.24 -5.01 24.69
C PRO A 258 -24.29 -6.04 23.57
N GLY A 259 -23.21 -6.82 23.42
CA GLY A 259 -23.13 -7.95 22.48
C GLY A 259 -23.15 -7.52 21.01
N GLU A 260 -23.45 -8.47 20.12
CA GLU A 260 -23.43 -8.25 18.66
C GLU A 260 -24.54 -7.29 18.18
N ASN A 261 -25.60 -7.09 18.95
CA ASN A 261 -26.68 -6.15 18.60
C ASN A 261 -26.23 -4.68 18.60
N ARG A 262 -25.00 -4.38 19.06
CA ARG A 262 -24.42 -3.04 18.99
C ARG A 262 -24.06 -2.63 17.58
N PHE A 263 -23.83 -3.58 16.67
CA PHE A 263 -23.31 -3.33 15.33
C PHE A 263 -24.44 -3.17 14.31
N GLN A 264 -24.42 -2.07 13.59
CA GLN A 264 -25.39 -1.77 12.54
C GLN A 264 -24.67 -1.43 11.25
N ASN A 265 -25.04 -2.10 10.15
CA ASN A 265 -24.62 -1.71 8.81
C ASN A 265 -25.40 -0.43 8.39
N VAL A 266 -24.69 0.63 8.04
CA VAL A 266 -25.29 1.92 7.66
C VAL A 266 -25.19 2.22 6.18
N SER A 267 -24.24 1.67 5.46
CA SER A 267 -24.08 1.87 4.03
C SER A 267 -24.90 0.87 3.21
N ASN A 268 -24.88 -0.40 3.58
CA ASN A 268 -25.65 -1.50 2.98
C ASN A 268 -25.60 -1.48 1.44
N ASN A 269 -24.39 -1.41 0.88
CA ASN A 269 -24.16 -1.29 -0.56
C ASN A 269 -23.15 -2.35 -1.07
N PRO A 270 -23.57 -3.60 -1.29
CA PRO A 270 -22.67 -4.70 -1.67
C PRO A 270 -22.07 -4.58 -3.09
N GLN A 271 -22.31 -3.47 -3.78
CA GLN A 271 -21.77 -3.21 -5.12
C GLN A 271 -20.45 -2.42 -5.09
N MET A 272 -20.10 -1.86 -3.93
CA MET A 272 -18.93 -1.02 -3.74
C MET A 272 -18.14 -1.49 -2.51
N SER A 273 -16.84 -1.27 -2.52
CA SER A 273 -15.99 -1.35 -1.35
C SER A 273 -15.97 0.03 -0.70
N GLU A 274 -16.33 0.12 0.57
CA GLU A 274 -16.53 1.35 1.32
C GLU A 274 -15.61 1.39 2.53
N THR A 275 -14.79 2.45 2.62
CA THR A 275 -13.74 2.59 3.64
C THR A 275 -13.62 4.02 4.17
N HIS A 276 -12.77 4.22 5.19
CA HIS A 276 -12.44 5.52 5.80
C HIS A 276 -13.67 6.34 6.23
N PRO A 277 -14.55 5.81 7.09
CA PRO A 277 -15.65 6.59 7.63
C PRO A 277 -15.15 7.74 8.49
N VAL A 278 -15.84 8.90 8.42
CA VAL A 278 -15.55 10.07 9.25
C VAL A 278 -16.81 10.84 9.57
N TRP A 279 -17.07 11.11 10.85
CA TRP A 279 -18.19 11.89 11.31
C TRP A 279 -18.01 13.38 11.06
N SER A 280 -19.09 14.07 10.64
CA SER A 280 -19.13 15.52 10.66
C SER A 280 -19.01 16.04 12.11
N PRO A 281 -18.49 17.26 12.34
CA PRO A 281 -18.27 17.78 13.69
C PRO A 281 -19.53 17.88 14.54
N ASP A 282 -20.69 18.05 13.92
CA ASP A 282 -22.00 18.08 14.57
C ASP A 282 -22.61 16.68 14.83
N GLY A 283 -21.95 15.61 14.32
CA GLY A 283 -22.42 14.22 14.43
C GLY A 283 -23.62 13.87 13.57
N ARG A 284 -24.08 14.79 12.73
CA ARG A 284 -25.22 14.55 11.85
C ARG A 284 -24.89 13.69 10.64
N TYR A 285 -23.76 13.96 10.01
CA TYR A 285 -23.37 13.27 8.80
C TYR A 285 -22.21 12.32 9.04
N LEU A 286 -22.25 11.17 8.38
CA LEU A 286 -21.11 10.27 8.24
C LEU A 286 -20.69 10.29 6.76
N ALA A 287 -19.42 10.58 6.49
CA ALA A 287 -18.85 10.48 5.15
C ALA A 287 -17.85 9.33 5.09
N TRP A 288 -17.67 8.75 3.92
CA TRP A 288 -16.71 7.69 3.62
C TRP A 288 -16.34 7.69 2.14
N ASP A 289 -15.36 6.95 1.73
CA ASP A 289 -15.10 6.72 0.33
C ASP A 289 -15.63 5.37 -0.12
N ALA A 290 -16.21 5.36 -1.33
CA ALA A 290 -16.77 4.18 -1.97
C ALA A 290 -16.19 4.01 -3.37
N ALA A 291 -15.69 2.83 -3.70
CA ALA A 291 -15.09 2.50 -4.98
C ALA A 291 -15.59 1.14 -5.50
N SER A 292 -15.55 0.95 -6.81
CA SER A 292 -15.75 -0.35 -7.44
C SER A 292 -14.71 -0.58 -8.55
N LEU A 293 -14.68 -1.78 -9.10
CA LEU A 293 -13.79 -2.09 -10.24
C LEU A 293 -14.04 -1.23 -11.48
N THR A 294 -15.22 -0.61 -11.59
CA THR A 294 -15.63 0.16 -12.77
C THR A 294 -15.80 1.64 -12.50
N GLN A 295 -15.78 2.05 -11.23
CA GLN A 295 -15.98 3.45 -10.83
C GLN A 295 -14.86 3.89 -9.90
N PRO A 296 -14.24 5.05 -10.17
CA PRO A 296 -13.24 5.62 -9.27
C PRO A 296 -13.87 5.99 -7.93
N SER A 297 -13.04 6.08 -6.91
CA SER A 297 -13.47 6.40 -5.54
C SER A 297 -14.24 7.71 -5.49
N GLN A 298 -15.38 7.69 -4.79
CA GLN A 298 -16.28 8.81 -4.55
C GLN A 298 -16.44 9.01 -3.04
N VAL A 299 -16.45 10.26 -2.62
CA VAL A 299 -16.83 10.64 -1.25
C VAL A 299 -18.35 10.54 -1.13
N MET A 300 -18.83 9.64 -0.28
CA MET A 300 -20.22 9.44 0.04
C MET A 300 -20.59 10.18 1.32
N ARG A 301 -21.87 10.54 1.48
CA ARG A 301 -22.43 11.16 2.69
C ARG A 301 -23.77 10.53 3.04
N TRP A 302 -23.89 10.11 4.28
CA TRP A 302 -25.13 9.60 4.89
C TRP A 302 -25.61 10.54 6.01
N ASP A 303 -26.93 10.70 6.17
CA ASP A 303 -27.56 11.55 7.19
C ASP A 303 -28.10 10.67 8.32
N SER A 304 -27.53 10.76 9.51
CA SER A 304 -27.96 10.01 10.69
C SER A 304 -29.38 10.38 11.17
N ALA A 305 -29.86 11.57 10.81
CA ALA A 305 -31.25 12.00 11.09
C ALA A 305 -32.26 11.42 10.09
N ALA A 306 -31.81 10.83 8.98
CA ALA A 306 -32.62 10.18 7.97
C ALA A 306 -32.05 8.80 7.61
N PRO A 307 -31.93 7.86 8.56
CA PRO A 307 -31.12 6.64 8.42
C PRO A 307 -31.60 5.69 7.33
N THR A 308 -32.83 5.80 6.87
CA THR A 308 -33.39 5.01 5.76
C THR A 308 -33.11 5.60 4.38
N THR A 309 -32.57 6.83 4.31
CA THR A 309 -32.19 7.46 3.05
C THR A 309 -30.80 6.96 2.65
N PRO A 310 -30.61 6.41 1.44
CA PRO A 310 -29.30 6.00 0.97
C PRO A 310 -28.31 7.14 0.97
N ALA A 311 -27.03 6.82 1.17
CA ALA A 311 -25.96 7.79 1.06
C ALA A 311 -25.88 8.39 -0.35
N SER A 312 -25.44 9.64 -0.43
CA SER A 312 -25.27 10.39 -1.68
C SER A 312 -23.82 10.77 -1.91
N ALA A 313 -23.37 10.72 -3.18
CA ALA A 313 -22.02 11.18 -3.53
C ALA A 313 -21.91 12.71 -3.39
N ILE A 314 -20.78 13.18 -2.85
CA ILE A 314 -20.40 14.60 -2.78
C ILE A 314 -19.46 14.94 -3.93
N ALA A 315 -18.32 14.21 -4.03
CA ALA A 315 -17.22 14.54 -4.92
C ALA A 315 -16.32 13.31 -5.16
N PRO A 316 -15.51 13.29 -6.22
CA PRO A 316 -14.50 12.28 -6.39
C PRO A 316 -13.40 12.38 -5.31
N GLY A 317 -12.89 11.23 -4.85
CA GLY A 317 -11.77 11.15 -3.92
C GLY A 317 -11.92 10.04 -2.90
N ALA A 318 -10.84 9.79 -2.15
CA ALA A 318 -10.72 8.80 -1.10
C ALA A 318 -10.28 9.45 0.23
N ALA A 319 -10.44 8.72 1.34
CA ALA A 319 -10.09 9.14 2.69
C ALA A 319 -10.62 10.56 3.04
N PRO A 320 -11.94 10.76 3.04
CA PRO A 320 -12.56 12.06 3.29
C PRO A 320 -12.30 12.57 4.70
N VAL A 321 -12.21 13.89 4.87
CA VAL A 321 -12.14 14.56 6.17
C VAL A 321 -12.98 15.82 6.16
N TRP A 322 -13.69 16.10 7.25
CA TRP A 322 -14.47 17.31 7.43
C TRP A 322 -13.61 18.46 7.93
N ASN A 323 -13.94 19.68 7.47
CA ASN A 323 -13.47 20.88 8.16
C ASN A 323 -14.23 21.08 9.48
N GLN A 324 -13.75 21.99 10.32
CA GLN A 324 -14.26 22.18 11.70
C GLN A 324 -15.73 22.61 11.77
N ASP A 325 -16.22 23.34 10.78
CA ASP A 325 -17.62 23.83 10.74
C ASP A 325 -18.58 22.85 10.02
N GLY A 326 -18.07 21.76 9.44
CA GLY A 326 -18.88 20.79 8.72
C GLY A 326 -19.38 21.25 7.35
N GLY A 327 -18.95 22.42 6.87
CA GLY A 327 -19.35 22.99 5.58
C GLY A 327 -18.57 22.50 4.38
N GLN A 328 -17.43 21.85 4.60
CA GLN A 328 -16.53 21.36 3.56
C GLN A 328 -15.97 19.99 3.89
N VAL A 329 -15.60 19.24 2.83
CA VAL A 329 -14.91 17.95 2.91
C VAL A 329 -13.64 18.03 2.07
N ALA A 330 -12.51 17.61 2.62
CA ALA A 330 -11.32 17.37 1.82
C ALA A 330 -11.13 15.88 1.59
N ALA A 331 -10.52 15.53 0.46
CA ALA A 331 -10.25 14.15 0.08
C ALA A 331 -8.95 14.06 -0.71
N ARG A 332 -8.43 12.84 -0.79
CA ARG A 332 -7.30 12.48 -1.65
C ARG A 332 -7.80 12.08 -3.02
N LEU A 333 -7.35 12.78 -4.07
CA LEU A 333 -7.45 12.30 -5.44
C LEU A 333 -6.16 11.58 -5.82
N GLN A 334 -6.29 10.36 -6.31
CA GLN A 334 -5.15 9.55 -6.75
C GLN A 334 -4.94 9.66 -8.26
N ASP A 335 -3.68 9.83 -8.64
CA ASP A 335 -3.16 9.68 -9.98
C ASP A 335 -2.08 8.57 -9.93
N PRO A 336 -1.77 7.87 -11.02
CA PRO A 336 -0.73 6.83 -10.99
C PRO A 336 0.61 7.28 -10.39
N ASN A 337 0.94 8.59 -10.48
CA ASN A 337 2.25 9.12 -10.08
C ASN A 337 2.20 10.14 -8.94
N LEU A 338 1.07 10.81 -8.72
CA LEU A 338 0.90 11.85 -7.69
C LEU A 338 -0.46 11.70 -7.02
N ASP A 339 -0.54 12.18 -5.79
CA ASP A 339 -1.80 12.36 -5.09
C ASP A 339 -2.05 13.86 -4.91
N TYR A 340 -3.33 14.22 -4.86
CA TYR A 340 -3.76 15.59 -4.65
C TYR A 340 -4.66 15.67 -3.43
N LEU A 341 -4.35 16.58 -2.53
CA LEU A 341 -5.28 16.99 -1.48
C LEU A 341 -6.22 18.03 -2.09
N VAL A 342 -7.52 17.73 -2.13
CA VAL A 342 -8.55 18.59 -2.71
C VAL A 342 -9.65 18.82 -1.68
N ALA A 343 -10.09 20.08 -1.53
CA ALA A 343 -11.20 20.43 -0.67
C ALA A 343 -12.43 20.83 -1.50
N TYR A 344 -13.60 20.36 -1.08
CA TYR A 344 -14.88 20.57 -1.74
C TYR A 344 -15.91 21.15 -0.77
N ASN A 345 -16.83 21.97 -1.29
CA ASN A 345 -18.07 22.23 -0.57
C ASN A 345 -19.03 21.03 -0.70
N LEU A 346 -20.16 21.06 0.00
CA LEU A 346 -21.12 19.95 -0.01
C LEU A 346 -21.87 19.77 -1.33
N GLN A 347 -21.65 20.66 -2.31
CA GLN A 347 -22.13 20.57 -3.68
C GLN A 347 -21.08 20.01 -4.64
N GLY A 348 -19.92 19.58 -4.13
CA GLY A 348 -18.83 18.98 -4.92
C GLY A 348 -17.96 19.99 -5.68
N GLN A 349 -18.07 21.28 -5.38
CA GLN A 349 -17.23 22.30 -6.00
C GLN A 349 -15.92 22.47 -5.22
N ILE A 350 -14.80 22.55 -5.95
CA ILE A 350 -13.47 22.78 -5.36
C ILE A 350 -13.42 24.17 -4.73
N THR A 351 -13.00 24.23 -3.47
CA THR A 351 -12.98 25.47 -2.67
C THR A 351 -11.61 26.12 -2.55
N GLN A 352 -10.54 25.38 -2.84
CA GLN A 352 -9.16 25.88 -2.80
C GLN A 352 -8.27 25.12 -3.80
N SER A 353 -7.13 25.69 -4.15
CA SER A 353 -6.18 25.05 -5.06
C SER A 353 -5.70 23.71 -4.52
N PRO A 354 -5.75 22.65 -5.33
CA PRO A 354 -5.23 21.34 -4.93
C PRO A 354 -3.75 21.40 -4.56
N LEU A 355 -3.35 20.66 -3.51
CA LEU A 355 -1.96 20.46 -3.15
C LEU A 355 -1.49 19.11 -3.68
N ALA A 356 -0.53 19.12 -4.59
CA ALA A 356 0.09 17.90 -5.11
C ALA A 356 1.21 17.42 -4.17
N LEU A 357 1.17 16.14 -3.81
CA LEU A 357 2.16 15.49 -2.95
C LEU A 357 2.43 14.06 -3.44
N ARG A 358 3.56 13.50 -3.03
CA ARG A 358 3.82 12.08 -3.25
C ARG A 358 3.11 11.27 -2.15
N GLN A 359 2.27 10.34 -2.56
CA GLN A 359 1.68 9.31 -1.70
C GLN A 359 1.06 9.83 -0.40
N ILE A 360 0.05 10.67 -0.50
CA ILE A 360 -0.77 11.06 0.64
C ILE A 360 -1.46 9.79 1.18
N ARG A 361 -1.19 9.41 2.43
CA ARG A 361 -1.78 8.21 3.01
C ARG A 361 -3.02 8.52 3.86
N SER A 362 -2.96 9.60 4.63
CA SER A 362 -4.05 10.01 5.51
C SER A 362 -4.03 11.53 5.72
N ILE A 363 -5.19 12.06 6.07
CA ILE A 363 -5.44 13.49 6.20
C ILE A 363 -6.27 13.72 7.46
N VAL A 364 -6.01 14.83 8.15
CA VAL A 364 -6.86 15.39 9.22
C VAL A 364 -7.00 16.89 8.94
N TRP A 365 -8.21 17.43 9.07
CA TRP A 365 -8.46 18.85 8.83
C TRP A 365 -9.11 19.48 10.07
N ARG A 366 -8.40 20.37 10.74
CA ARG A 366 -8.87 21.02 11.98
C ARG A 366 -8.39 22.47 12.05
N SER A 367 -9.10 23.27 12.83
CA SER A 367 -8.68 24.63 13.14
C SER A 367 -7.95 24.67 14.47
N ILE A 368 -6.71 25.19 14.46
CA ILE A 368 -5.87 25.34 15.64
C ILE A 368 -5.25 26.75 15.67
N PRO A 369 -4.87 27.29 16.83
CA PRO A 369 -4.02 28.47 16.91
C PRO A 369 -2.64 28.16 16.29
N ILE A 370 -2.23 28.90 15.26
CA ILE A 370 -1.01 28.59 14.50
C ILE A 370 0.27 28.78 15.32
N HIS A 371 0.23 29.64 16.35
CA HIS A 371 1.34 29.85 17.29
C HIS A 371 1.59 28.65 18.21
N SER A 372 0.70 27.63 18.20
CA SER A 372 0.91 26.40 18.95
C SER A 372 1.96 25.48 18.34
N LEU A 373 2.37 25.70 17.08
CA LEU A 373 3.43 24.89 16.48
C LEU A 373 4.80 25.37 16.93
N PRO A 374 5.64 24.51 17.53
CA PRO A 374 7.00 24.87 17.97
C PRO A 374 7.85 25.37 16.81
N GLN A 375 8.72 26.33 17.07
CA GLN A 375 9.73 26.78 16.09
C GLN A 375 10.69 25.67 15.65
N ALA A 376 10.76 24.57 16.41
CA ALA A 376 11.59 23.41 16.11
C ALA A 376 11.13 22.60 14.90
N PHE A 377 9.86 22.71 14.48
CA PHE A 377 9.41 22.04 13.26
C PHE A 377 10.01 22.73 12.04
N SER A 378 10.84 22.02 11.33
CA SER A 378 11.46 22.51 10.12
C SER A 378 10.42 22.62 9.00
N ARG A 379 10.49 23.72 8.24
CA ARG A 379 9.78 23.77 6.96
C ARG A 379 10.25 22.61 6.09
N PHE A 380 9.36 22.11 5.24
CA PHE A 380 9.73 21.11 4.25
C PHE A 380 11.01 21.56 3.53
N ALA A 381 12.08 20.79 3.65
CA ALA A 381 13.33 21.14 3.01
C ALA A 381 13.13 21.09 1.49
N ALA A 382 13.44 22.17 0.81
CA ALA A 382 13.32 22.26 -0.65
C ALA A 382 14.21 21.23 -1.37
N GLN A 383 15.20 20.66 -0.69
CA GLN A 383 16.10 19.63 -1.21
C GLN A 383 16.33 18.57 -0.14
N PRO A 384 15.54 17.50 -0.11
CA PRO A 384 15.83 16.33 0.70
C PRO A 384 17.17 15.73 0.27
N THR A 385 17.86 15.03 1.17
CA THR A 385 19.02 14.22 0.79
C THR A 385 18.56 13.21 -0.25
N PRO A 386 19.15 13.18 -1.47
CA PRO A 386 18.70 12.28 -2.51
C PRO A 386 18.92 10.83 -2.08
N LEU A 387 17.96 9.95 -2.38
CA LEU A 387 18.03 8.50 -2.09
C LEU A 387 19.13 7.81 -2.90
N PHE A 388 19.51 8.38 -4.02
CA PHE A 388 20.60 7.95 -4.90
C PHE A 388 21.17 9.16 -5.63
N VAL A 389 22.38 9.03 -6.12
CA VAL A 389 23.07 10.07 -6.91
C VAL A 389 23.43 9.46 -8.25
N PRO A 390 22.79 9.87 -9.36
CA PRO A 390 23.14 9.38 -10.69
C PRO A 390 24.61 9.71 -11.02
N GLN A 391 25.34 8.74 -11.54
CA GLN A 391 26.73 8.88 -11.96
C GLN A 391 26.84 8.51 -13.45
N THR A 392 26.62 9.49 -14.32
CA THR A 392 26.74 9.25 -15.76
C THR A 392 28.19 9.06 -16.19
N GLN A 393 28.47 7.98 -16.89
CA GLN A 393 29.79 7.70 -17.46
C GLN A 393 30.00 8.52 -18.73
N PRO A 394 31.25 8.89 -19.05
CA PRO A 394 31.56 9.59 -20.28
C PRO A 394 31.21 8.72 -21.51
N PRO A 395 30.76 9.33 -22.62
CA PRO A 395 30.48 8.60 -23.86
C PRO A 395 31.66 7.72 -24.30
N GLN A 396 31.39 6.53 -24.82
CA GLN A 396 32.39 5.64 -25.35
C GLN A 396 33.03 6.23 -26.62
N GLU A 397 34.35 6.03 -26.81
CA GLU A 397 35.11 6.54 -27.98
C GLU A 397 34.45 6.14 -29.31
N ASN A 398 33.87 4.93 -29.40
CA ASN A 398 33.27 4.39 -30.62
C ASN A 398 31.81 4.82 -30.83
N LEU A 399 31.17 5.45 -29.82
CA LEU A 399 29.79 5.89 -29.82
C LEU A 399 29.69 7.29 -29.18
N PRO A 400 30.36 8.31 -29.77
CA PRO A 400 30.32 9.65 -29.22
C PRO A 400 28.89 10.17 -29.10
N GLU A 401 28.61 10.91 -28.03
CA GLU A 401 27.31 11.51 -27.71
C GLU A 401 26.20 10.51 -27.39
N ARG A 402 26.48 9.22 -27.17
CA ARG A 402 25.49 8.23 -26.74
C ARG A 402 25.71 7.80 -25.31
N ALA A 403 24.59 7.65 -24.62
CA ALA A 403 24.57 6.99 -23.33
C ALA A 403 24.93 5.51 -23.47
N ILE A 404 25.37 4.91 -22.39
CA ILE A 404 25.76 3.50 -22.33
C ILE A 404 24.76 2.67 -21.53
N LEU A 405 24.82 1.37 -21.72
CA LEU A 405 24.18 0.37 -20.87
C LEU A 405 25.20 -0.13 -19.84
N VAL A 406 24.82 -0.13 -18.58
CA VAL A 406 25.67 -0.55 -17.45
C VAL A 406 25.24 -1.92 -16.98
N ALA A 407 26.21 -2.79 -16.72
CA ALA A 407 25.95 -4.12 -16.19
C ALA A 407 25.58 -4.05 -14.69
N LEU A 408 24.50 -4.71 -14.31
CA LEU A 408 24.04 -4.79 -12.93
C LEU A 408 24.69 -5.98 -12.22
N GLU A 409 25.48 -5.69 -11.20
CA GLU A 409 26.19 -6.73 -10.45
C GLU A 409 25.24 -7.66 -9.66
N GLY A 410 25.52 -8.97 -9.72
CA GLY A 410 24.78 -9.96 -8.97
C GLY A 410 23.30 -10.06 -9.36
N LEU A 411 22.93 -9.62 -10.57
CA LEU A 411 21.58 -9.72 -11.11
C LEU A 411 21.48 -10.89 -12.09
N ASN A 412 20.43 -11.70 -11.93
CA ASN A 412 20.05 -12.75 -12.87
C ASN A 412 18.94 -12.26 -13.78
N ALA A 413 19.24 -11.97 -15.04
CA ALA A 413 18.32 -11.57 -16.09
C ALA A 413 18.87 -12.01 -17.45
N PRO A 414 18.05 -12.14 -18.52
CA PRO A 414 18.55 -12.45 -19.86
C PRO A 414 19.64 -11.48 -20.33
N GLU A 415 19.42 -10.19 -20.13
CA GLU A 415 20.38 -9.11 -20.33
C GLU A 415 20.35 -8.24 -19.07
N ALA A 416 21.32 -8.47 -18.16
CA ALA A 416 21.39 -7.77 -16.86
C ALA A 416 22.01 -6.37 -17.02
N LEU A 417 21.39 -5.53 -17.86
CA LEU A 417 21.85 -4.20 -18.22
C LEU A 417 20.75 -3.16 -17.98
N LEU A 418 21.12 -1.97 -17.54
CA LEU A 418 20.25 -0.79 -17.55
C LEU A 418 20.99 0.40 -18.17
N HIS A 419 20.21 1.41 -18.57
CA HIS A 419 20.74 2.69 -19.01
C HIS A 419 21.47 3.39 -17.86
N ASP A 420 22.66 3.92 -18.11
CA ASP A 420 23.57 4.60 -17.18
C ASP A 420 22.94 5.73 -16.33
N SER A 421 21.81 6.27 -16.74
CA SER A 421 21.10 7.30 -15.96
C SER A 421 20.08 6.74 -14.96
N VAL A 422 19.87 5.42 -14.90
CA VAL A 422 18.84 4.80 -14.03
C VAL A 422 19.37 3.61 -13.20
N ASP A 423 20.60 3.17 -13.43
CA ASP A 423 21.18 2.00 -12.76
C ASP A 423 21.43 2.26 -11.26
N GLU A 424 21.88 3.45 -10.83
CA GLU A 424 22.01 3.76 -9.40
C GLU A 424 20.64 3.82 -8.71
N SER A 425 19.62 4.34 -9.41
CA SER A 425 18.26 4.32 -8.91
C SER A 425 17.75 2.89 -8.69
N PHE A 426 18.01 1.99 -9.64
CA PHE A 426 17.65 0.57 -9.51
C PHE A 426 18.43 -0.10 -8.38
N ASN A 427 19.74 0.10 -8.30
CA ASN A 427 20.58 -0.49 -7.26
C ASN A 427 20.16 -0.02 -5.86
N ALA A 428 19.83 1.25 -5.71
CA ALA A 428 19.31 1.81 -4.47
C ALA A 428 17.93 1.24 -4.11
N LEU A 429 17.03 1.11 -5.09
CA LEU A 429 15.73 0.45 -4.90
C LEU A 429 15.92 -1.02 -4.47
N ARG A 430 16.77 -1.78 -5.18
CA ARG A 430 17.07 -3.19 -4.85
C ARG A 430 17.58 -3.35 -3.43
N ALA A 431 18.53 -2.50 -3.02
CA ALA A 431 19.04 -2.49 -1.66
C ALA A 431 17.94 -2.20 -0.63
N ARG A 432 17.08 -1.22 -0.88
CA ARG A 432 15.96 -0.89 0.00
C ARG A 432 14.95 -2.03 0.09
N VAL A 433 14.54 -2.60 -1.04
CA VAL A 433 13.60 -3.72 -1.09
C VAL A 433 14.17 -4.93 -0.33
N SER A 434 15.47 -5.20 -0.47
CA SER A 434 16.15 -6.28 0.26
C SER A 434 16.10 -6.08 1.78
N VAL A 435 16.25 -4.86 2.26
CA VAL A 435 16.13 -4.54 3.70
C VAL A 435 14.69 -4.70 4.17
N GLU A 436 13.72 -4.15 3.44
CA GLU A 436 12.31 -4.16 3.81
C GLU A 436 11.70 -5.57 3.77
N THR A 437 12.07 -6.38 2.77
CA THR A 437 11.53 -7.74 2.62
C THR A 437 12.33 -8.78 3.43
N GLY A 438 13.57 -8.45 3.84
CA GLY A 438 14.50 -9.40 4.48
C GLY A 438 15.25 -10.31 3.50
N TRP A 439 15.04 -10.17 2.18
CA TRP A 439 15.71 -10.96 1.14
C TRP A 439 15.76 -10.19 -0.18
N ASP A 440 16.74 -10.51 -1.04
CA ASP A 440 16.95 -9.81 -2.31
C ASP A 440 15.94 -10.26 -3.38
N THR A 441 14.73 -9.74 -3.31
CA THR A 441 13.62 -10.08 -4.22
C THR A 441 13.87 -9.64 -5.65
N LEU A 442 14.69 -8.61 -5.86
CA LEU A 442 15.05 -8.08 -7.18
C LEU A 442 16.35 -8.67 -7.73
N ALA A 443 16.96 -9.67 -7.07
CA ALA A 443 18.15 -10.36 -7.59
C ALA A 443 17.87 -11.16 -8.87
N SER A 444 16.64 -11.50 -9.16
CA SER A 444 16.22 -12.19 -10.39
C SER A 444 15.09 -11.46 -11.06
N LEU A 445 15.32 -10.95 -12.25
CA LEU A 445 14.35 -10.26 -13.09
C LEU A 445 13.94 -11.13 -14.28
N GLU A 446 12.72 -10.96 -14.75
CA GLU A 446 12.26 -11.54 -16.01
C GLU A 446 12.93 -10.84 -17.19
N ASN A 447 13.05 -9.51 -17.13
CA ASN A 447 13.77 -8.69 -18.09
C ASN A 447 14.37 -7.44 -17.41
N ALA A 448 15.45 -6.91 -17.98
CA ALA A 448 15.97 -5.58 -17.72
C ALA A 448 16.10 -4.84 -19.07
N TYR A 449 17.25 -4.93 -19.74
CA TYR A 449 17.36 -4.44 -21.11
C TYR A 449 16.96 -5.54 -22.10
N THR A 450 16.36 -5.14 -23.23
CA THR A 450 16.07 -6.05 -24.34
C THR A 450 16.65 -5.46 -25.64
N PRO A 451 17.59 -6.15 -26.33
CA PRO A 451 18.11 -5.71 -27.60
C PRO A 451 17.03 -5.61 -28.69
N LEU A 452 17.15 -4.65 -29.60
CA LEU A 452 16.20 -4.51 -30.73
C LEU A 452 16.10 -5.74 -31.63
N THR A 453 17.08 -6.62 -31.61
CA THR A 453 17.09 -7.91 -32.30
C THR A 453 16.15 -8.93 -31.68
N THR A 454 15.79 -8.73 -30.42
CA THR A 454 14.84 -9.58 -29.69
C THR A 454 13.42 -9.02 -29.85
N HIS A 455 12.54 -9.82 -30.43
CA HIS A 455 11.15 -9.43 -30.59
C HIS A 455 10.40 -9.68 -29.30
N LEU A 456 9.87 -8.62 -28.72
CA LEU A 456 8.93 -8.73 -27.61
C LEU A 456 7.54 -9.18 -28.11
N ASP A 457 6.70 -9.58 -27.18
CA ASP A 457 5.32 -10.00 -27.47
C ASP A 457 4.54 -8.95 -28.27
N PRO A 458 3.54 -9.36 -29.05
CA PRO A 458 2.70 -8.45 -29.84
C PRO A 458 2.13 -7.30 -29.00
N GLY A 459 2.25 -6.08 -29.52
CA GLY A 459 1.81 -4.87 -28.81
C GLY A 459 2.87 -4.19 -27.95
N ARG A 460 4.09 -4.76 -27.83
CA ARG A 460 5.21 -4.18 -27.08
C ARG A 460 6.28 -3.54 -27.98
N GLY A 461 5.92 -3.05 -29.14
CA GLY A 461 6.88 -2.45 -30.08
C GLY A 461 7.55 -1.17 -29.60
N ASP A 462 6.93 -0.46 -28.65
CA ASP A 462 7.40 0.74 -27.97
C ASP A 462 7.70 0.48 -26.48
N SER A 463 8.11 -0.76 -26.15
CA SER A 463 8.49 -1.11 -24.77
C SER A 463 9.72 -0.33 -24.33
N TRP A 464 9.68 0.13 -23.09
CA TRP A 464 10.80 0.82 -22.44
C TRP A 464 12.00 -0.09 -22.16
N LEU A 465 11.83 -1.42 -22.21
CA LEU A 465 12.93 -2.38 -22.12
C LEU A 465 13.97 -2.16 -23.22
N TYR A 466 13.56 -1.75 -24.42
CA TYR A 466 14.51 -1.42 -25.51
C TYR A 466 15.39 -0.20 -25.22
N THR A 467 14.97 0.65 -24.29
CA THR A 467 15.71 1.85 -23.88
C THR A 467 16.67 1.61 -22.72
N GLY A 468 16.62 0.43 -22.10
CA GLY A 468 17.31 0.14 -20.84
C GLY A 468 16.78 0.94 -19.65
N ARG A 469 15.57 1.53 -19.77
CA ARG A 469 14.91 2.32 -18.71
C ARG A 469 13.66 1.63 -18.15
N ALA A 470 13.66 0.30 -18.18
CA ALA A 470 12.61 -0.54 -17.62
C ALA A 470 13.20 -1.84 -17.09
N PHE A 471 12.46 -2.46 -16.18
CA PHE A 471 12.71 -3.82 -15.75
C PHE A 471 11.39 -4.54 -15.47
N ASP A 472 11.38 -5.86 -15.68
CA ASP A 472 10.27 -6.75 -15.35
C ASP A 472 10.69 -7.61 -14.15
N ILE A 473 9.97 -7.51 -13.03
CA ILE A 473 10.18 -8.45 -11.91
C ILE A 473 9.74 -9.84 -12.32
N ASN A 474 10.33 -10.85 -11.71
CA ASN A 474 9.97 -12.24 -11.97
C ASN A 474 8.50 -12.50 -11.56
N ALA A 475 7.70 -12.97 -12.50
CA ALA A 475 6.26 -13.22 -12.28
C ALA A 475 5.97 -14.56 -11.61
N ILE A 476 6.93 -15.52 -11.56
CA ILE A 476 6.73 -16.86 -10.97
C ILE A 476 6.23 -16.80 -9.52
N PRO A 477 6.75 -15.91 -8.63
CA PRO A 477 6.30 -15.81 -7.25
C PRO A 477 4.81 -15.49 -7.07
N LEU A 478 4.15 -14.90 -8.09
CA LEU A 478 2.69 -14.68 -8.08
C LEU A 478 1.91 -16.01 -7.96
N ASN A 479 2.37 -17.06 -8.63
CA ASN A 479 1.69 -18.36 -8.65
C ASN A 479 1.81 -19.15 -7.33
N VAL A 480 2.74 -18.76 -6.47
CA VAL A 480 2.98 -19.42 -5.17
C VAL A 480 2.61 -18.52 -3.98
N GLY A 481 1.98 -17.38 -4.23
CA GLY A 481 1.50 -16.47 -3.18
C GLY A 481 2.63 -15.73 -2.43
N TRP A 482 3.75 -15.47 -3.08
CA TRP A 482 4.83 -14.63 -2.57
C TRP A 482 4.77 -13.20 -3.12
N ILE A 483 3.97 -13.02 -4.15
CA ILE A 483 3.59 -11.72 -4.71
C ILE A 483 2.07 -11.69 -4.79
N TYR A 484 1.48 -10.58 -4.41
CA TYR A 484 0.10 -10.25 -4.71
C TYR A 484 0.02 -8.95 -5.50
N ILE A 485 -1.03 -8.84 -6.29
CA ILE A 485 -1.28 -7.66 -7.11
C ILE A 485 -2.67 -7.12 -6.82
N GLN A 486 -2.78 -5.81 -6.85
CA GLN A 486 -4.04 -5.10 -6.71
C GLN A 486 -4.31 -4.30 -7.99
N ARG A 487 -5.50 -4.43 -8.53
CA ARG A 487 -5.92 -3.70 -9.71
C ARG A 487 -6.33 -2.28 -9.34
N GLU A 488 -5.79 -1.31 -10.06
CA GLU A 488 -6.14 0.11 -9.91
C GLU A 488 -6.45 0.69 -11.30
N ASP A 489 -7.63 1.31 -11.45
CA ASP A 489 -8.04 1.91 -12.72
C ASP A 489 -8.07 3.45 -12.59
N TYR A 490 -7.34 4.14 -13.47
CA TYR A 490 -7.27 5.60 -13.53
C TYR A 490 -7.63 6.06 -14.95
N ASN A 491 -8.69 6.85 -15.07
CA ASN A 491 -9.14 7.41 -16.36
C ASN A 491 -9.28 6.36 -17.48
N GLY A 492 -9.78 5.17 -17.12
CA GLY A 492 -9.96 4.06 -18.07
C GLY A 492 -8.70 3.25 -18.40
N GLN A 493 -7.56 3.59 -17.78
CA GLN A 493 -6.31 2.86 -17.88
C GLN A 493 -6.09 2.02 -16.63
N THR A 494 -5.76 0.74 -16.79
CA THR A 494 -5.47 -0.18 -15.68
C THR A 494 -3.99 -0.14 -15.32
N TYR A 495 -3.71 -0.09 -14.01
CA TYR A 495 -2.39 -0.22 -13.40
C TYR A 495 -2.44 -1.28 -12.30
N TRP A 496 -1.27 -1.77 -11.91
CA TRP A 496 -1.15 -2.81 -10.90
C TRP A 496 -0.29 -2.33 -9.74
N ARG A 497 -0.79 -2.49 -8.53
CA ARG A 497 0.01 -2.34 -7.30
C ARG A 497 0.54 -3.70 -6.90
N ILE A 498 1.80 -3.78 -6.52
CA ILE A 498 2.50 -5.04 -6.24
C ILE A 498 2.89 -5.08 -4.77
N TYR A 499 2.57 -6.18 -4.14
CA TYR A 499 2.95 -6.50 -2.77
C TYR A 499 3.86 -7.71 -2.75
N LEU A 500 5.01 -7.58 -2.08
CA LEU A 500 5.98 -8.64 -1.86
C LEU A 500 5.82 -9.20 -0.45
N ARG A 501 5.88 -10.50 -0.29
CA ARG A 501 5.83 -11.13 1.02
C ARG A 501 7.09 -10.79 1.82
N ALA A 502 6.93 -10.28 3.05
CA ALA A 502 8.04 -10.12 3.97
C ALA A 502 8.60 -11.50 4.41
N GLN A 503 9.90 -11.59 4.66
CA GLN A 503 10.52 -12.84 5.17
C GLN A 503 10.03 -13.13 6.57
N SER A 504 10.08 -12.14 7.45
CA SER A 504 9.47 -12.22 8.77
C SER A 504 7.96 -11.95 8.66
N GLN A 505 7.19 -12.77 9.35
CA GLN A 505 5.73 -12.68 9.38
C GLN A 505 5.23 -12.40 10.80
N ASP A 506 6.07 -11.73 11.61
CA ASP A 506 5.82 -11.39 13.00
C ASP A 506 5.40 -9.92 13.21
N GLY A 507 5.36 -9.12 12.15
CA GLY A 507 5.01 -7.70 12.19
C GLY A 507 6.21 -6.75 12.19
N GLY A 508 7.43 -7.25 12.34
CA GLY A 508 8.65 -6.45 12.30
C GLY A 508 9.02 -5.94 10.88
N GLN A 509 8.37 -6.47 9.85
CA GLN A 509 8.57 -6.07 8.45
C GLN A 509 7.23 -6.01 7.73
N GLY A 510 7.02 -4.92 6.99
CA GLY A 510 5.83 -4.75 6.15
C GLY A 510 4.55 -4.44 6.92
N GLU A 511 3.45 -4.53 6.20
CA GLU A 511 2.11 -4.22 6.70
C GLU A 511 1.13 -5.31 6.26
N PRO A 512 0.05 -5.56 7.02
CA PRO A 512 -1.03 -6.43 6.56
C PRO A 512 -1.72 -5.85 5.32
N LEU A 513 -2.16 -6.71 4.40
CA LEU A 513 -3.00 -6.26 3.28
C LEU A 513 -4.35 -5.79 3.80
N ARG A 514 -4.86 -4.71 3.22
CA ARG A 514 -6.13 -4.09 3.61
C ARG A 514 -7.30 -4.47 2.70
N ALA A 515 -7.00 -4.84 1.45
CA ALA A 515 -8.01 -5.17 0.45
C ALA A 515 -7.66 -6.48 -0.25
N ARG A 516 -8.66 -7.11 -0.84
CA ARG A 516 -8.51 -8.37 -1.58
C ARG A 516 -7.67 -8.17 -2.84
N PRO A 517 -6.60 -8.95 -3.05
CA PRO A 517 -5.81 -8.91 -4.27
C PRO A 517 -6.59 -9.41 -5.48
N TRP A 518 -6.06 -9.13 -6.67
CA TRP A 518 -6.56 -9.64 -7.93
C TRP A 518 -5.95 -11.00 -8.27
N ASP A 519 -6.78 -11.99 -8.53
CA ASP A 519 -6.37 -13.30 -9.02
C ASP A 519 -6.45 -13.33 -10.55
N MET A 520 -5.29 -13.15 -11.20
CA MET A 520 -5.19 -13.24 -12.66
C MET A 520 -5.40 -14.66 -13.19
N ASN A 521 -5.13 -15.70 -12.38
CA ASN A 521 -5.25 -17.08 -12.80
C ASN A 521 -6.71 -17.52 -12.90
N ALA A 522 -7.62 -16.85 -12.20
CA ALA A 522 -9.05 -17.12 -12.29
C ALA A 522 -9.63 -16.94 -13.71
N ARG A 523 -8.92 -16.25 -14.62
CA ARG A 523 -9.29 -16.22 -16.06
C ARG A 523 -9.31 -17.57 -16.74
N TYR A 524 -8.59 -18.55 -16.18
CA TYR A 524 -8.51 -19.92 -16.71
C TYR A 524 -9.47 -20.87 -16.02
N ASP A 525 -10.22 -20.42 -15.05
CA ASP A 525 -11.32 -21.19 -14.50
C ASP A 525 -12.47 -21.26 -15.49
N LEU A 526 -13.34 -22.09 -15.54
CA LEU A 526 -14.38 -22.23 -16.56
C LEU A 526 -15.48 -21.17 -16.48
N ASN A 527 -15.29 -20.08 -15.73
CA ASN A 527 -16.25 -18.99 -15.61
C ASN A 527 -16.03 -17.94 -16.71
N PRO A 528 -16.99 -17.74 -17.64
CA PRO A 528 -16.84 -16.76 -18.73
C PRO A 528 -16.61 -15.33 -18.23
N LEU A 529 -17.23 -14.94 -17.12
CA LEU A 529 -17.05 -13.59 -16.56
C LEU A 529 -15.61 -13.34 -16.12
N ASN A 530 -14.96 -14.33 -15.49
CA ASN A 530 -13.57 -14.22 -15.08
C ASN A 530 -12.63 -14.10 -16.27
N TYR A 531 -12.93 -14.79 -17.37
CA TYR A 531 -12.19 -14.63 -18.62
C TYR A 531 -12.35 -13.23 -19.21
N GLU A 532 -13.58 -12.71 -19.31
CA GLU A 532 -13.87 -11.38 -19.86
C GLU A 532 -13.27 -10.25 -19.00
N GLN A 533 -13.21 -10.43 -17.69
CA GLN A 533 -12.62 -9.47 -16.76
C GLN A 533 -11.10 -9.60 -16.63
N GLY A 534 -10.51 -10.68 -17.16
CA GLY A 534 -9.08 -10.96 -17.05
C GLY A 534 -8.65 -11.47 -15.67
N GLY A 535 -9.58 -12.04 -14.90
CA GLY A 535 -9.42 -12.53 -13.54
C GLY A 535 -10.59 -12.14 -12.65
N GLN A 536 -10.40 -12.21 -11.34
CA GLN A 536 -11.36 -11.78 -10.33
C GLN A 536 -10.66 -11.32 -9.04
N LEU A 537 -11.35 -10.68 -8.13
CA LEU A 537 -10.84 -10.47 -6.78
C LEU A 537 -10.72 -11.82 -6.06
N MET A 538 -9.67 -11.99 -5.28
CA MET A 538 -9.53 -13.14 -4.38
C MET A 538 -10.69 -13.17 -3.39
N LYS A 539 -11.05 -14.37 -2.92
CA LYS A 539 -12.16 -14.53 -1.99
C LYS A 539 -11.86 -13.89 -0.63
N ASN A 540 -10.62 -14.00 -0.17
CA ASN A 540 -10.18 -13.53 1.14
C ASN A 540 -8.95 -12.63 0.98
N ILE A 541 -8.73 -11.74 1.94
CA ILE A 541 -7.48 -11.01 2.09
C ILE A 541 -6.43 -12.00 2.59
N PRO A 542 -5.28 -12.15 1.91
CA PRO A 542 -4.20 -13.01 2.38
C PRO A 542 -3.64 -12.53 3.71
N ALA A 543 -3.52 -13.44 4.66
CA ALA A 543 -2.93 -13.16 5.96
C ALA A 543 -1.43 -12.90 5.88
N GLY A 544 -0.90 -12.19 6.89
CA GLY A 544 0.52 -11.91 7.04
C GLY A 544 0.91 -10.49 6.65
N TYR A 545 2.24 -10.28 6.48
CA TYR A 545 2.85 -8.96 6.30
C TYR A 545 3.50 -8.84 4.93
N TRP A 546 3.30 -7.68 4.29
CA TRP A 546 3.59 -7.43 2.89
C TRP A 546 4.26 -6.07 2.70
N ILE A 547 5.18 -5.99 1.77
CA ILE A 547 5.87 -4.77 1.37
C ILE A 547 5.24 -4.26 0.08
N ASP A 548 4.79 -3.02 0.07
CA ASP A 548 4.29 -2.34 -1.14
C ASP A 548 5.47 -1.94 -2.03
N LEU A 549 5.85 -2.82 -2.97
CA LEU A 549 6.91 -2.56 -3.93
C LEU A 549 6.60 -1.32 -4.80
N THR A 550 5.34 -1.12 -5.14
CA THR A 550 4.92 0.03 -5.96
C THR A 550 5.22 1.35 -5.26
N ARG A 551 4.98 1.40 -3.95
CA ARG A 551 5.31 2.55 -3.11
C ARG A 551 6.81 2.79 -3.08
N LEU A 552 7.60 1.75 -2.83
CA LEU A 552 9.05 1.87 -2.78
C LEU A 552 9.63 2.27 -4.14
N ALA A 553 9.22 1.60 -5.21
CA ALA A 553 9.69 1.90 -6.57
C ALA A 553 9.48 3.37 -6.93
N ARG A 554 8.31 3.93 -6.60
CA ARG A 554 8.00 5.34 -6.86
C ARG A 554 8.95 6.31 -6.12
N ALA A 555 9.36 5.99 -4.88
CA ALA A 555 10.33 6.80 -4.13
C ALA A 555 11.69 6.89 -4.84
N TYR A 556 12.04 5.85 -5.60
CA TYR A 556 13.25 5.77 -6.44
C TYR A 556 12.97 6.12 -7.92
N GLU A 557 11.89 6.87 -8.20
CA GLU A 557 11.51 7.40 -9.53
C GLU A 557 11.03 6.33 -10.54
N TRP A 558 10.84 5.09 -10.13
CA TRP A 558 10.27 4.05 -10.96
C TRP A 558 8.75 4.12 -10.96
N GLN A 559 8.17 4.10 -12.16
CA GLN A 559 6.73 4.18 -12.39
C GLN A 559 6.22 2.82 -12.90
N ARG A 560 4.96 2.53 -12.62
CA ARG A 560 4.29 1.35 -13.16
C ARG A 560 4.01 1.53 -14.64
N ALA A 561 4.23 0.50 -15.44
CA ALA A 561 3.73 0.49 -16.81
C ALA A 561 2.20 0.32 -16.81
N PRO A 562 1.46 1.08 -17.64
CA PRO A 562 0.03 0.86 -17.81
C PRO A 562 -0.23 -0.45 -18.56
N ALA A 563 -1.27 -1.19 -18.15
CA ALA A 563 -1.71 -2.37 -18.86
C ALA A 563 -2.12 -2.03 -20.30
N GLN A 564 -1.85 -2.92 -21.25
CA GLN A 564 -2.33 -2.79 -22.62
C GLN A 564 -3.86 -2.93 -22.69
N THR A 565 -4.49 -2.37 -23.70
CA THR A 565 -5.97 -2.39 -23.86
C THR A 565 -6.56 -3.80 -23.94
N ASN A 566 -5.77 -4.79 -24.37
CA ASN A 566 -6.17 -6.19 -24.53
C ASN A 566 -5.79 -7.08 -23.32
N TRP A 567 -5.30 -6.53 -22.20
CA TRP A 567 -4.77 -7.29 -21.08
C TRP A 567 -5.75 -8.31 -20.49
N ARG A 568 -7.05 -8.05 -20.61
CA ARG A 568 -8.08 -8.94 -20.07
C ARG A 568 -8.08 -10.31 -20.77
N THR A 569 -7.86 -10.33 -22.08
CA THR A 569 -7.80 -11.55 -22.88
C THR A 569 -6.38 -12.03 -23.17
N TYR A 570 -5.39 -11.16 -22.97
CA TYR A 570 -3.98 -11.44 -23.22
C TYR A 570 -3.15 -11.16 -21.95
N PHE A 571 -2.81 -12.21 -21.21
CA PHE A 571 -2.16 -12.11 -19.90
C PHE A 571 -0.91 -11.23 -19.90
N LYS A 572 -0.02 -11.40 -20.86
CA LYS A 572 1.22 -10.62 -20.95
C LYS A 572 0.99 -9.13 -21.21
N GLY A 573 -0.17 -8.76 -21.72
CA GLY A 573 -0.59 -7.37 -21.86
C GLY A 573 -0.94 -6.69 -20.54
N ALA A 574 -1.03 -7.43 -19.45
CA ALA A 574 -1.27 -6.86 -18.13
C ALA A 574 -0.10 -5.99 -17.67
N LEU A 575 1.15 -6.31 -18.06
CA LEU A 575 2.38 -5.58 -17.69
C LEU A 575 2.46 -5.29 -16.19
N PHE A 576 1.90 -6.18 -15.36
CA PHE A 576 1.80 -5.95 -13.94
C PHE A 576 3.17 -5.90 -13.25
N ASN A 577 4.16 -6.57 -13.84
CA ASN A 577 5.52 -6.71 -13.33
C ASN A 577 6.52 -5.71 -13.93
N GLU A 578 6.08 -4.83 -14.84
CA GLU A 578 6.96 -3.88 -15.53
C GLU A 578 6.99 -2.52 -14.81
N PHE A 579 8.21 -2.09 -14.49
CA PHE A 579 8.51 -0.76 -14.00
C PHE A 579 9.34 0.01 -15.02
N ILE A 580 9.03 1.30 -15.19
CA ILE A 580 9.68 2.19 -16.15
C ILE A 580 10.20 3.46 -15.47
N GLN A 581 11.31 4.00 -15.95
CA GLN A 581 11.83 5.31 -15.53
C GLN A 581 12.06 6.22 -16.74
N PRO A 582 11.02 6.91 -17.23
CA PRO A 582 11.12 7.76 -18.41
C PRO A 582 12.05 8.95 -18.24
N GLY A 583 12.21 9.49 -17.02
CA GLY A 583 13.03 10.69 -16.76
C GLY A 583 12.58 11.93 -17.53
N GLY A 584 11.26 12.06 -17.79
CA GLY A 584 10.70 13.16 -18.58
C GLY A 584 10.87 13.02 -20.11
N LEU A 585 11.44 11.91 -20.59
CA LEU A 585 11.65 11.65 -22.01
C LEU A 585 10.43 10.96 -22.65
N SER A 586 10.18 11.25 -23.93
CA SER A 586 9.38 10.37 -24.74
C SER A 586 10.16 9.08 -25.06
N TRP A 587 9.43 7.97 -25.33
CA TRP A 587 10.06 6.70 -25.71
C TRP A 587 11.07 6.88 -26.87
N ARG A 588 10.69 7.64 -27.92
CA ARG A 588 11.59 7.91 -29.06
C ARG A 588 12.83 8.67 -28.64
N ALA A 589 12.71 9.67 -27.73
CA ALA A 589 13.87 10.42 -27.24
C ALA A 589 14.82 9.51 -26.42
N ALA A 590 14.26 8.62 -25.61
CA ALA A 590 15.05 7.63 -24.88
C ALA A 590 15.76 6.64 -25.80
N MET A 591 15.10 6.17 -26.86
CA MET A 591 15.70 5.30 -27.89
C MET A 591 16.87 5.98 -28.61
N LEU A 592 16.75 7.27 -28.92
CA LEU A 592 17.83 8.03 -29.58
C LEU A 592 19.06 8.22 -28.71
N GLN A 593 18.96 8.01 -27.39
CA GLN A 593 20.14 7.99 -26.52
C GLN A 593 21.03 6.75 -26.73
N LEU A 594 20.44 5.63 -27.14
CA LEU A 594 21.16 4.37 -27.34
C LEU A 594 21.41 4.05 -28.82
N TYR A 595 20.47 4.44 -29.71
CA TYR A 595 20.45 4.01 -31.10
C TYR A 595 20.51 5.20 -32.07
N PRO A 596 21.19 5.08 -33.21
CA PRO A 596 21.11 6.07 -34.27
C PRO A 596 19.72 6.11 -34.88
N ALA A 597 19.32 7.29 -35.37
CA ALA A 597 17.98 7.51 -35.91
C ALA A 597 17.65 6.57 -37.08
N GLU A 598 18.64 6.17 -37.85
CA GLU A 598 18.51 5.29 -39.02
C GLU A 598 18.03 3.89 -38.65
N ILE A 599 18.40 3.40 -37.46
CA ILE A 599 17.96 2.07 -36.97
C ILE A 599 16.49 2.12 -36.52
N LEU A 600 16.01 3.28 -36.12
CA LEU A 600 14.65 3.48 -35.64
C LEU A 600 13.63 3.75 -36.76
N ILE A 601 14.09 3.88 -38.01
CA ILE A 601 13.23 4.00 -39.17
C ILE A 601 12.67 2.61 -39.48
N THR A 602 11.37 2.41 -39.25
CA THR A 602 10.70 1.19 -39.69
C THR A 602 10.74 1.15 -41.23
N PRO A 603 11.34 0.14 -41.88
CA PRO A 603 11.28 0.04 -43.33
C PRO A 603 9.82 -0.02 -43.73
N THR A 604 9.39 0.90 -44.63
CA THR A 604 8.07 0.85 -45.21
C THR A 604 7.95 -0.48 -45.97
N VAL A 605 7.13 -1.38 -45.46
CA VAL A 605 6.84 -2.63 -46.17
C VAL A 605 6.13 -2.22 -47.46
N ILE A 606 6.86 -2.26 -48.57
CA ILE A 606 6.24 -2.15 -49.90
C ILE A 606 5.45 -3.42 -50.08
N ILE A 607 4.14 -3.35 -49.80
CA ILE A 607 3.23 -4.44 -50.12
C ILE A 607 3.21 -4.52 -51.65
N PRO A 608 3.73 -5.60 -52.26
CA PRO A 608 3.63 -5.73 -53.68
C PRO A 608 2.14 -5.71 -54.06
N PRO A 609 1.76 -5.07 -55.19
CA PRO A 609 0.37 -4.95 -55.58
C PRO A 609 -0.27 -6.33 -55.61
N THR A 610 -1.37 -6.47 -54.87
CA THR A 610 -2.16 -7.70 -54.85
C THR A 610 -2.47 -8.10 -56.28
N ARG A 611 -2.01 -9.27 -56.70
CA ARG A 611 -2.39 -9.81 -58.01
C ARG A 611 -3.93 -9.93 -58.03
N THR A 612 -4.57 -9.11 -58.82
CA THR A 612 -6.01 -9.21 -59.08
C THR A 612 -6.24 -10.55 -59.75
N PHE A 613 -6.87 -11.48 -59.08
CA PHE A 613 -7.30 -12.73 -59.70
C PHE A 613 -8.41 -12.40 -60.66
N THR A 614 -8.16 -12.61 -61.96
CA THR A 614 -9.18 -12.61 -62.97
C THR A 614 -10.15 -13.77 -62.66
N PRO A 615 -11.47 -13.58 -62.59
CA PRO A 615 -12.38 -14.67 -62.29
C PRO A 615 -12.35 -15.70 -63.47
N THR A 616 -11.99 -16.94 -63.12
CA THR A 616 -12.08 -18.07 -64.00
C THR A 616 -13.57 -18.40 -64.26
N PRO A 617 -13.99 -18.71 -65.46
CA PRO A 617 -15.39 -18.99 -65.76
C PRO A 617 -15.93 -20.20 -65.02
N THR A 618 -17.11 -20.05 -64.49
CA THR A 618 -17.93 -21.00 -63.71
C THR A 618 -18.07 -22.35 -64.44
N GLY A 619 -17.65 -23.42 -63.74
CA GLY A 619 -17.90 -24.76 -64.31
C GLY A 619 -17.46 -25.95 -63.46
N TYR A 620 -17.17 -25.81 -62.18
CA TYR A 620 -16.90 -26.98 -61.35
C TYR A 620 -17.54 -26.89 -59.96
N ARG A 621 -18.33 -27.90 -59.59
CA ARG A 621 -18.86 -28.11 -58.26
C ARG A 621 -17.71 -28.47 -57.31
N TYR A 622 -17.41 -27.61 -56.35
CA TYR A 622 -16.48 -27.93 -55.30
C TYR A 622 -17.18 -28.59 -54.11
N LYS A 623 -16.56 -29.65 -53.60
CA LYS A 623 -16.81 -30.16 -52.23
C LYS A 623 -16.32 -29.13 -51.24
N THR A 624 -17.13 -28.80 -50.23
CA THR A 624 -16.87 -27.87 -49.18
C THR A 624 -15.52 -28.17 -48.48
N PRO A 625 -14.54 -27.26 -48.51
CA PRO A 625 -13.34 -27.43 -47.69
C PRO A 625 -13.63 -27.00 -46.25
N THR A 626 -13.05 -27.71 -45.32
CA THR A 626 -12.97 -27.39 -43.89
C THR A 626 -12.41 -25.96 -43.73
N PRO A 627 -12.95 -25.11 -42.84
CA PRO A 627 -12.44 -23.75 -42.67
C PRO A 627 -11.02 -23.78 -42.14
N THR A 628 -10.10 -23.32 -42.96
CA THR A 628 -8.73 -23.01 -42.54
C THR A 628 -8.76 -21.62 -41.89
N VAL A 629 -8.35 -21.54 -40.62
CA VAL A 629 -8.20 -20.27 -39.91
C VAL A 629 -7.09 -19.48 -40.60
N THR A 630 -7.46 -18.45 -41.33
CA THR A 630 -6.51 -17.50 -41.92
C THR A 630 -6.24 -16.41 -40.90
N PHE A 631 -5.03 -16.38 -40.37
CA PHE A 631 -4.57 -15.25 -39.57
C PHE A 631 -4.46 -14.03 -40.50
N THR A 632 -5.29 -13.03 -40.23
CA THR A 632 -5.15 -11.72 -40.84
C THR A 632 -4.11 -10.94 -40.04
N PRO A 633 -2.97 -10.52 -40.59
CA PRO A 633 -2.03 -9.68 -39.86
C PRO A 633 -2.71 -8.34 -39.60
N THR A 634 -2.85 -8.01 -38.32
CA THR A 634 -3.34 -6.70 -37.88
C THR A 634 -2.32 -5.64 -38.26
N LEU A 635 -2.76 -4.65 -39.06
CA LEU A 635 -1.95 -3.50 -39.45
C LEU A 635 -1.50 -2.74 -38.18
N ARG A 636 -0.19 -2.52 -38.03
CA ARG A 636 0.40 -1.60 -37.06
C ARG A 636 -0.15 -0.18 -37.30
N PRO A 637 -0.46 0.56 -36.23
CA PRO A 637 -0.82 1.97 -36.41
C PRO A 637 0.38 2.75 -36.95
N THR A 638 0.14 3.48 -38.01
CA THR A 638 1.06 4.48 -38.54
C THR A 638 1.10 5.66 -37.61
N PHE A 639 2.27 5.95 -37.01
CA PHE A 639 2.51 7.21 -36.32
C PHE A 639 2.57 8.34 -37.35
N THR A 640 1.62 9.25 -37.28
CA THR A 640 1.71 10.57 -37.91
C THR A 640 2.51 11.47 -36.96
N PRO A 641 3.57 12.18 -37.41
CA PRO A 641 4.21 13.16 -36.57
C PRO A 641 3.28 14.38 -36.42
N GLU A 642 2.98 14.74 -35.18
CA GLU A 642 2.45 16.05 -34.88
C GLU A 642 3.58 17.11 -34.96
N PRO A 643 3.21 18.36 -35.34
CA PRO A 643 4.15 19.43 -35.69
C PRO A 643 5.02 19.92 -34.54
#